data_b71eadf3392f86882c5a820407cf472f
#
_entry.id   b71eadf3392f86882c5a820407cf472f
#
_cell.length_a   1.000
_cell.length_b   1.000
_cell.length_c   1.000
_cell.angle_alpha   90.00
_cell.angle_beta   90.00
_cell.angle_gamma   90.00
#
_symmetry.space_group_name_H-M   'P 1'
#
loop_
_entity.id
_entity.type
_entity.pdbx_description
1 polymer ?
#
loop_
_entity_poly.entity_id
_entity_poly.type
_entity_poly.pdbx_seq_one_letter_code
_entity_poly.pdbx_strand_id
1 'polypeptide(L)'
;KPFGEDEARYVEIWNLVFMQFDRDAQGELHLLPKPSIDTGMGLDRTAAVLQGKISNFETDLFAPLIQKASELTSTKYQDGTAPTDASLRIIADHARAATFLISDGVNPANEGRGYVLRKILRRGIRHGRLLGQEKPFMYQMVYAVRDEMQNAYPELKESADRVAKVVQAEERQFARVIEVGARQLDLALVNSSSPLRPLFYRNMGLSPSEARTAAHSIEKLVSYGNPKSIENREIRTAVDEALPGRLGNAFHVIIVDRVHKIEDPKAVDTLDGKVAFHLYETYGLPLDFMVDAARDAGIDFDLTGFEQARAEEQARARASWKGGTKLSASPAYRELPKTDFEGYRTLKTEGAEVLAIVKDGAGVLGANAGDAVEVVLDHTSFYADSGGQIGDTGWLYSDDHNSVVADVSGCTKPVQGVFAHKAILRQPLAVGDKVDTVVDADYRAATRRNHTGTHLLHAALREVLGTHVKQAGSLVDPTRLRFDFSHFTSVADEEMQDIEDLINKEVLNNIRVETLEDVPIDIAINEYHAMALFGEKYGEKVRVVKIGDFSTELCGGTHTGATGEIGVLKLLGEGSVSSGVRRVEAVTGFGALNEFRRDYEVAQLATQFAPNAELAPAEALRAKLSAQDEEVKKLRREIDQVRMKAAASATSGAADQAIEVKGVKILTQRVDSLDRGQMRTLVDNLRNKLGSGVVVIGSAQDEGKVALIVGVTKDLLGKVQAGKVVGEIAKLVGGSGGGRPDMAEAGGKDSSQLDAALKSALDVVGALVG
;
A
#
# COMPACT_ATOMS: atom_id res chain seq x y z
N LYS A 1 30.07 40.61 1.90
CA LYS A 1 29.40 40.61 3.20
C LYS A 1 30.41 40.35 4.32
N PRO A 2 30.19 40.85 5.55
CA PRO A 2 31.03 40.55 6.72
C PRO A 2 31.04 39.08 7.06
N PHE A 3 32.02 38.67 7.91
CA PHE A 3 32.04 37.32 8.50
C PHE A 3 30.72 37.03 9.26
N GLY A 4 30.14 35.86 9.02
CA GLY A 4 28.87 35.45 9.61
C GLY A 4 27.60 35.89 8.87
N GLU A 5 27.69 36.73 7.84
CA GLU A 5 26.56 37.20 7.02
C GLU A 5 26.51 36.56 5.62
N ASP A 6 27.42 35.67 5.29
CA ASP A 6 27.54 35.03 3.98
C ASP A 6 27.85 33.54 4.13
N GLU A 7 26.79 32.72 4.28
CA GLU A 7 26.89 31.28 4.44
C GLU A 7 27.49 30.56 3.23
N ALA A 8 27.44 31.17 2.06
CA ALA A 8 28.06 30.61 0.85
C ALA A 8 29.60 30.75 0.87
N ARG A 9 30.11 31.69 1.63
CA ARG A 9 31.55 32.00 1.74
C ARG A 9 32.18 31.52 3.02
N TYR A 10 31.41 31.46 4.12
CA TYR A 10 31.89 31.08 5.45
C TYR A 10 31.05 29.89 5.93
N VAL A 11 31.67 28.73 6.07
CA VAL A 11 31.02 27.51 6.52
C VAL A 11 31.54 27.14 7.89
N GLU A 12 30.66 27.00 8.87
CA GLU A 12 30.97 26.49 10.19
C GLU A 12 31.39 25.02 10.10
N ILE A 13 32.58 24.71 10.66
CA ILE A 13 33.06 23.31 10.74
C ILE A 13 33.01 22.74 12.15
N TRP A 14 33.03 23.62 13.14
CA TRP A 14 33.02 23.27 14.57
C TRP A 14 32.39 24.38 15.39
N ASN A 15 31.56 24.08 16.35
CA ASN A 15 31.03 25.01 17.32
C ASN A 15 31.18 24.53 18.76
N LEU A 16 31.18 25.44 19.70
CA LEU A 16 31.24 25.23 21.13
C LEU A 16 30.10 26.00 21.79
N VAL A 17 29.17 25.31 22.42
CA VAL A 17 28.01 25.87 23.11
C VAL A 17 28.25 25.79 24.63
N PHE A 18 28.33 26.92 25.28
CA PHE A 18 28.52 27.03 26.72
C PHE A 18 27.14 27.11 27.40
N MET A 19 26.62 25.98 27.88
CA MET A 19 25.35 25.92 28.54
C MET A 19 25.46 26.33 30.00
N GLN A 20 24.75 27.40 30.38
CA GLN A 20 24.68 27.92 31.74
C GLN A 20 23.29 27.84 32.34
N PHE A 21 22.27 27.76 31.50
CA PHE A 21 20.87 27.82 31.91
C PHE A 21 20.08 26.64 31.34
N ASP A 22 19.10 26.16 32.11
CA ASP A 22 17.99 25.33 31.65
C ASP A 22 16.75 26.20 31.48
N ARG A 23 15.96 25.91 30.46
CA ARG A 23 14.69 26.62 30.19
C ARG A 23 13.52 25.69 30.49
N ASP A 24 12.73 26.05 31.47
CA ASP A 24 11.55 25.27 31.84
C ASP A 24 10.39 25.34 30.82
N ALA A 25 9.32 24.60 31.07
CA ALA A 25 8.15 24.56 30.20
C ALA A 25 7.37 25.91 30.15
N GLN A 26 7.61 26.81 31.11
CA GLN A 26 7.06 28.16 31.18
C GLN A 26 7.95 29.19 30.44
N GLY A 27 9.16 28.79 30.06
CA GLY A 27 10.13 29.61 29.34
C GLY A 27 11.10 30.38 30.23
N GLU A 28 11.08 30.14 31.55
CA GLU A 28 12.01 30.75 32.51
C GLU A 28 13.37 30.07 32.48
N LEU A 29 14.44 30.84 32.67
CA LEU A 29 15.84 30.39 32.64
C LEU A 29 16.33 30.13 34.08
N HIS A 30 16.69 28.89 34.35
CA HIS A 30 17.28 28.46 35.63
C HIS A 30 18.76 28.14 35.44
N LEU A 31 19.61 28.53 36.39
CA LEU A 31 21.03 28.17 36.35
C LEU A 31 21.19 26.64 36.45
N LEU A 32 21.99 26.07 35.56
CA LEU A 32 22.39 24.65 35.66
C LEU A 32 23.19 24.43 36.95
N PRO A 33 23.01 23.31 37.67
CA PRO A 33 23.77 22.96 38.85
C PRO A 33 25.28 22.90 38.57
N LYS A 34 25.67 22.52 37.34
CA LYS A 34 27.03 22.56 36.82
C LYS A 34 26.95 23.07 35.37
N PRO A 35 27.66 24.18 35.05
CA PRO A 35 27.81 24.60 33.66
C PRO A 35 28.39 23.48 32.80
N SER A 36 27.92 23.36 31.58
CA SER A 36 28.32 22.33 30.64
C SER A 36 28.74 22.95 29.32
N ILE A 37 29.60 22.23 28.59
CA ILE A 37 29.99 22.62 27.24
C ILE A 37 29.49 21.51 26.32
N ASP A 38 28.66 21.88 25.35
CA ASP A 38 28.29 21.03 24.25
C ASP A 38 29.10 21.42 23.02
N THR A 39 29.58 20.44 22.26
CA THR A 39 30.42 20.71 21.10
C THR A 39 29.97 19.87 19.93
N GLY A 40 29.85 20.51 18.75
CA GLY A 40 29.51 19.86 17.50
C GLY A 40 30.56 20.14 16.43
N MET A 41 31.17 19.07 15.88
CA MET A 41 32.14 19.20 14.79
C MET A 41 31.68 18.33 13.60
N GLY A 42 31.59 18.95 12.42
CA GLY A 42 31.21 18.24 11.20
C GLY A 42 32.37 17.41 10.65
N LEU A 43 32.30 16.08 10.73
CA LEU A 43 33.36 15.20 10.23
C LEU A 43 33.67 15.44 8.75
N ASP A 44 32.64 15.44 7.88
CA ASP A 44 32.81 15.66 6.44
C ASP A 44 33.44 17.04 6.13
N ARG A 45 33.02 18.07 6.86
CA ARG A 45 33.55 19.44 6.68
C ARG A 45 35.00 19.51 7.16
N THR A 46 35.33 18.90 8.28
CA THR A 46 36.70 18.85 8.82
C THR A 46 37.60 18.04 7.89
N ALA A 47 37.14 16.90 7.37
CA ALA A 47 37.87 16.10 6.39
C ALA A 47 38.17 16.90 5.12
N ALA A 48 37.22 17.67 4.61
CA ALA A 48 37.44 18.56 3.46
C ALA A 48 38.54 19.58 3.70
N VAL A 49 38.53 20.24 4.89
CA VAL A 49 39.57 21.21 5.27
C VAL A 49 40.94 20.52 5.36
N LEU A 50 41.02 19.38 6.03
CA LEU A 50 42.30 18.65 6.21
C LEU A 50 42.85 18.11 4.89
N GLN A 51 41.99 17.77 3.93
CA GLN A 51 42.38 17.32 2.61
C GLN A 51 42.58 18.48 1.60
N GLY A 52 42.44 19.75 2.04
CA GLY A 52 42.55 20.91 1.18
C GLY A 52 41.51 20.98 0.09
N LYS A 53 40.30 20.47 0.36
CA LYS A 53 39.16 20.47 -0.56
C LYS A 53 38.17 21.58 -0.22
N ILE A 54 37.52 22.13 -1.24
CA ILE A 54 36.49 23.16 -1.05
C ILE A 54 35.13 22.54 -0.72
N SER A 55 34.85 21.37 -1.27
CA SER A 55 33.57 20.68 -1.11
C SER A 55 33.74 19.33 -0.40
N ASN A 56 32.82 18.97 0.48
CA ASN A 56 32.74 17.65 1.09
C ASN A 56 32.69 16.54 0.03
N PHE A 57 32.08 16.81 -1.13
CA PHE A 57 31.95 15.88 -2.24
C PHE A 57 33.24 15.58 -2.98
N GLU A 58 34.32 16.32 -2.70
CA GLU A 58 35.63 16.09 -3.29
C GLU A 58 36.55 15.27 -2.37
N THR A 59 36.08 14.95 -1.17
CA THR A 59 36.85 14.13 -0.20
C THR A 59 36.88 12.66 -0.59
N ASP A 60 37.79 11.93 -0.01
CA ASP A 60 37.89 10.47 -0.11
C ASP A 60 36.62 9.75 0.38
N LEU A 61 35.82 10.38 1.25
CA LEU A 61 34.55 9.84 1.76
C LEU A 61 33.43 9.82 0.68
N PHE A 62 33.46 10.76 -0.28
CA PHE A 62 32.40 10.90 -1.27
C PHE A 62 32.82 10.62 -2.69
N ALA A 63 34.07 10.91 -3.06
CA ALA A 63 34.54 10.73 -4.44
C ALA A 63 34.30 9.31 -4.98
N PRO A 64 34.56 8.22 -4.22
CA PRO A 64 34.26 6.85 -4.68
C PRO A 64 32.77 6.58 -4.88
N LEU A 65 31.91 7.13 -4.00
CA LEU A 65 30.46 6.99 -4.11
C LEU A 65 29.91 7.74 -5.33
N ILE A 66 30.41 8.95 -5.60
CA ILE A 66 30.05 9.73 -6.79
C ILE A 66 30.49 9.01 -8.06
N GLN A 67 31.69 8.44 -8.06
CA GLN A 67 32.17 7.65 -9.18
C GLN A 67 31.26 6.43 -9.44
N LYS A 68 30.87 5.73 -8.38
CA LYS A 68 29.93 4.61 -8.51
C LYS A 68 28.57 5.04 -9.05
N ALA A 69 28.03 6.16 -8.58
CA ALA A 69 26.80 6.74 -9.11
C ALA A 69 26.92 7.11 -10.60
N SER A 70 28.06 7.68 -10.99
CA SER A 70 28.43 8.00 -12.39
C SER A 70 28.43 6.75 -13.28
N GLU A 71 29.04 5.65 -12.82
CA GLU A 71 29.06 4.37 -13.51
C GLU A 71 27.64 3.80 -13.69
N LEU A 72 26.86 3.75 -12.61
CA LEU A 72 25.51 3.16 -12.60
C LEU A 72 24.51 3.96 -13.45
N THR A 73 24.69 5.27 -13.56
CA THR A 73 23.83 6.14 -14.37
C THR A 73 24.39 6.42 -15.77
N SER A 74 25.59 5.92 -16.08
CA SER A 74 26.31 6.23 -17.33
C SER A 74 26.49 7.74 -17.58
N THR A 75 26.56 8.54 -16.51
CA THR A 75 26.65 10.01 -16.55
C THR A 75 27.99 10.44 -15.99
N LYS A 76 28.81 11.15 -16.78
CA LYS A 76 30.13 11.59 -16.35
C LYS A 76 30.05 12.75 -15.34
N TYR A 77 30.71 12.60 -14.20
CA TYR A 77 30.91 13.69 -13.24
C TYR A 77 31.96 14.69 -13.75
N GLN A 78 31.68 15.98 -13.65
CA GLN A 78 32.53 17.08 -14.18
C GLN A 78 32.95 18.06 -13.08
N ASP A 79 33.38 17.54 -11.95
CA ASP A 79 33.92 18.27 -10.80
C ASP A 79 33.03 19.42 -10.29
N GLY A 80 31.72 19.21 -10.36
CA GLY A 80 30.72 20.17 -9.88
C GLY A 80 30.35 21.26 -10.87
N THR A 81 30.82 21.19 -12.10
CA THR A 81 30.57 22.24 -13.13
C THR A 81 29.36 21.94 -14.00
N ALA A 82 28.95 20.67 -14.12
CA ALA A 82 27.80 20.30 -14.93
C ALA A 82 26.49 20.31 -14.12
N PRO A 83 25.34 20.64 -14.75
CA PRO A 83 24.03 20.56 -14.09
C PRO A 83 23.68 19.16 -13.54
N THR A 84 24.23 18.10 -14.18
CA THR A 84 24.04 16.71 -13.79
C THR A 84 24.81 16.31 -12.53
N ASP A 85 25.86 17.06 -12.17
CA ASP A 85 26.73 16.75 -11.03
C ASP A 85 26.00 16.84 -9.69
N ALA A 86 25.05 17.77 -9.58
CA ALA A 86 24.18 17.87 -8.41
C ALA A 86 23.38 16.56 -8.16
N SER A 87 22.89 15.93 -9.24
CA SER A 87 22.18 14.66 -9.15
C SER A 87 23.09 13.53 -8.69
N LEU A 88 24.31 13.45 -9.17
CA LEU A 88 25.30 12.45 -8.75
C LEU A 88 25.70 12.60 -7.28
N ARG A 89 25.89 13.83 -6.82
CA ARG A 89 26.14 14.15 -5.40
C ARG A 89 24.97 13.73 -4.50
N ILE A 90 23.73 14.03 -4.91
CA ILE A 90 22.53 13.64 -4.19
C ILE A 90 22.41 12.12 -4.09
N ILE A 91 22.67 11.38 -5.17
CA ILE A 91 22.65 9.91 -5.16
C ILE A 91 23.67 9.38 -4.16
N ALA A 92 24.90 9.87 -4.17
CA ALA A 92 25.97 9.44 -3.26
C ALA A 92 25.64 9.73 -1.78
N ASP A 93 25.20 10.94 -1.47
CA ASP A 93 24.82 11.37 -0.13
C ASP A 93 23.64 10.56 0.42
N HIS A 94 22.58 10.43 -0.39
CA HIS A 94 21.37 9.72 0.01
C HIS A 94 21.58 8.20 0.12
N ALA A 95 22.46 7.62 -0.71
CA ALA A 95 22.85 6.22 -0.58
C ALA A 95 23.58 5.96 0.75
N ARG A 96 24.53 6.83 1.13
CA ARG A 96 25.24 6.73 2.40
C ARG A 96 24.27 6.83 3.57
N ALA A 97 23.46 7.88 3.61
CA ALA A 97 22.49 8.09 4.68
C ALA A 97 21.49 6.94 4.81
N ALA A 98 20.94 6.46 3.69
CA ALA A 98 19.99 5.36 3.69
C ALA A 98 20.62 4.04 4.14
N THR A 99 21.86 3.76 3.73
CA THR A 99 22.57 2.53 4.12
C THR A 99 22.75 2.45 5.63
N PHE A 100 23.19 3.52 6.27
CA PHE A 100 23.34 3.56 7.73
C PHE A 100 22.00 3.48 8.46
N LEU A 101 21.00 4.28 8.05
CA LEU A 101 19.68 4.25 8.67
C LEU A 101 19.05 2.86 8.64
N ILE A 102 19.14 2.15 7.50
CA ILE A 102 18.59 0.80 7.39
C ILE A 102 19.44 -0.20 8.16
N SER A 103 20.76 -0.05 8.18
CA SER A 103 21.66 -0.88 8.99
C SER A 103 21.28 -0.81 10.47
N ASP A 104 20.96 0.39 10.98
CA ASP A 104 20.51 0.67 12.35
C ASP A 104 19.04 0.25 12.61
N GLY A 105 18.39 -0.39 11.63
CA GLY A 105 17.04 -0.95 11.78
C GLY A 105 15.89 -0.01 11.48
N VAL A 106 16.13 1.17 10.87
CA VAL A 106 15.07 2.03 10.34
C VAL A 106 14.62 1.46 9.00
N ASN A 107 13.34 1.14 8.86
CA ASN A 107 12.76 0.68 7.58
C ASN A 107 11.92 1.79 6.93
N PRO A 108 11.83 1.84 5.58
CA PRO A 108 10.96 2.79 4.88
C PRO A 108 9.50 2.61 5.32
N ALA A 109 8.87 3.68 5.80
CA ALA A 109 7.48 3.67 6.30
C ALA A 109 6.73 4.92 5.87
N ASN A 110 5.43 5.01 6.21
CA ASN A 110 4.59 6.19 5.90
C ASN A 110 4.64 7.25 7.01
N GLU A 111 5.20 6.93 8.17
CA GLU A 111 5.23 7.79 9.35
C GLU A 111 6.59 7.78 10.04
N GLY A 112 6.82 8.77 10.90
CA GLY A 112 7.99 8.85 11.76
C GLY A 112 9.32 8.85 11.01
N ARG A 113 10.34 8.21 11.59
CA ARG A 113 11.69 8.12 11.02
C ARG A 113 11.74 7.37 9.69
N GLY A 114 10.90 6.34 9.53
CA GLY A 114 10.81 5.56 8.29
C GLY A 114 10.28 6.38 7.11
N TYR A 115 9.42 7.36 7.36
CA TYR A 115 8.98 8.31 6.33
C TYR A 115 10.12 9.20 5.84
N VAL A 116 10.97 9.70 6.74
CA VAL A 116 12.15 10.49 6.38
C VAL A 116 13.12 9.65 5.52
N LEU A 117 13.40 8.41 5.93
CA LEU A 117 14.21 7.47 5.15
C LEU A 117 13.62 7.23 3.76
N ARG A 118 12.31 7.02 3.66
CA ARG A 118 11.61 6.83 2.38
C ARG A 118 11.77 8.05 1.47
N LYS A 119 11.67 9.28 2.02
CA LYS A 119 11.92 10.51 1.26
C LYS A 119 13.33 10.57 0.69
N ILE A 120 14.34 10.26 1.52
CA ILE A 120 15.75 10.24 1.12
C ILE A 120 15.95 9.25 -0.02
N LEU A 121 15.49 8.00 0.12
CA LEU A 121 15.60 6.97 -0.91
C LEU A 121 14.93 7.39 -2.22
N ARG A 122 13.67 7.83 -2.16
CA ARG A 122 12.91 8.24 -3.35
C ARG A 122 13.52 9.44 -4.06
N ARG A 123 14.12 10.37 -3.31
CA ARG A 123 14.85 11.50 -3.90
C ARG A 123 16.09 11.02 -4.65
N GLY A 124 16.89 10.12 -4.08
CA GLY A 124 18.05 9.52 -4.77
C GLY A 124 17.63 8.77 -6.04
N ILE A 125 16.56 7.96 -5.98
CA ILE A 125 16.00 7.23 -7.12
C ILE A 125 15.52 8.20 -8.22
N ARG A 126 14.83 9.28 -7.85
CA ARG A 126 14.39 10.33 -8.79
C ARG A 126 15.56 10.95 -9.53
N HIS A 127 16.64 11.28 -8.81
CA HIS A 127 17.83 11.85 -9.46
C HIS A 127 18.50 10.87 -10.42
N GLY A 128 18.48 9.57 -10.13
CA GLY A 128 18.88 8.55 -11.11
C GLY A 128 18.02 8.57 -12.37
N ARG A 129 16.70 8.71 -12.23
CA ARG A 129 15.75 8.83 -13.36
C ARG A 129 16.00 10.08 -14.19
N LEU A 130 16.31 11.22 -13.56
CA LEU A 130 16.67 12.46 -14.26
C LEU A 130 17.96 12.28 -15.09
N LEU A 131 18.86 11.37 -14.69
CA LEU A 131 20.06 11.01 -15.42
C LEU A 131 19.82 9.88 -16.45
N GLY A 132 18.58 9.43 -16.66
CA GLY A 132 18.22 8.40 -17.64
C GLY A 132 18.30 6.96 -17.11
N GLN A 133 18.54 6.73 -15.82
CA GLN A 133 18.57 5.39 -15.25
C GLN A 133 17.15 4.89 -14.93
N GLU A 134 16.63 4.01 -15.77
CA GLU A 134 15.26 3.48 -15.64
C GLU A 134 15.17 2.22 -14.76
N LYS A 135 16.25 1.45 -14.66
CA LYS A 135 16.30 0.22 -13.87
C LYS A 135 16.67 0.50 -12.42
N PRO A 136 16.28 -0.37 -11.46
CA PRO A 136 16.75 -0.27 -10.09
C PRO A 136 18.29 -0.27 -10.03
N PHE A 137 18.87 0.68 -9.32
CA PHE A 137 20.32 0.88 -9.21
C PHE A 137 20.78 1.29 -7.81
N MET A 138 19.90 1.97 -7.04
CA MET A 138 20.26 2.52 -5.73
C MET A 138 20.70 1.43 -4.74
N TYR A 139 20.14 0.22 -4.87
CA TYR A 139 20.56 -0.93 -4.07
C TYR A 139 22.02 -1.31 -4.30
N GLN A 140 22.59 -1.03 -5.48
CA GLN A 140 24.01 -1.29 -5.79
C GLN A 140 24.92 -0.27 -5.11
N MET A 141 24.43 0.93 -4.85
CA MET A 141 25.15 1.95 -4.08
C MET A 141 25.41 1.51 -2.63
N VAL A 142 24.54 0.64 -2.06
CA VAL A 142 24.72 0.08 -0.71
C VAL A 142 26.07 -0.63 -0.59
N TYR A 143 26.42 -1.41 -1.59
CA TYR A 143 27.71 -2.12 -1.61
C TYR A 143 28.90 -1.16 -1.72
N ALA A 144 28.76 -0.07 -2.48
CA ALA A 144 29.80 0.96 -2.56
C ALA A 144 30.00 1.65 -1.20
N VAL A 145 28.90 1.96 -0.49
CA VAL A 145 28.96 2.53 0.89
C VAL A 145 29.62 1.54 1.84
N ARG A 146 29.26 0.25 1.79
CA ARG A 146 29.91 -0.80 2.57
C ARG A 146 31.41 -0.83 2.32
N ASP A 147 31.82 -0.91 1.04
CA ASP A 147 33.22 -1.07 0.67
C ASP A 147 34.08 0.11 1.13
N GLU A 148 33.53 1.31 1.10
CA GLU A 148 34.20 2.52 1.56
C GLU A 148 34.30 2.61 3.09
N MET A 149 33.24 2.21 3.81
CA MET A 149 33.08 2.51 5.23
C MET A 149 33.23 1.32 6.17
N GLN A 150 33.32 0.09 5.68
CA GLN A 150 33.36 -1.14 6.48
C GLN A 150 34.55 -1.25 7.46
N ASN A 151 35.63 -0.50 7.24
CA ASN A 151 36.78 -0.52 8.13
C ASN A 151 36.50 0.23 9.45
N ALA A 152 35.73 1.32 9.36
CA ALA A 152 35.28 2.09 10.52
C ALA A 152 33.95 1.55 11.09
N TYR A 153 33.13 0.91 10.27
CA TYR A 153 31.78 0.40 10.59
C TYR A 153 31.65 -1.06 10.13
N PRO A 154 32.23 -2.03 10.89
CA PRO A 154 32.25 -3.46 10.50
C PRO A 154 30.85 -4.08 10.31
N GLU A 155 29.85 -3.56 11.03
CA GLU A 155 28.45 -3.98 10.94
C GLU A 155 27.84 -3.81 9.55
N LEU A 156 28.40 -2.93 8.72
CA LEU A 156 27.97 -2.78 7.33
C LEU A 156 28.28 -4.02 6.49
N LYS A 157 29.30 -4.80 6.84
CA LYS A 157 29.62 -6.06 6.17
C LYS A 157 28.51 -7.08 6.32
N GLU A 158 27.98 -7.21 7.52
CA GLU A 158 26.95 -8.19 7.86
C GLU A 158 25.55 -7.74 7.35
N SER A 159 25.31 -6.43 7.38
CA SER A 159 23.99 -5.87 7.04
C SER A 159 23.80 -5.56 5.56
N ALA A 160 24.86 -5.46 4.73
CA ALA A 160 24.80 -4.94 3.37
C ALA A 160 23.76 -5.66 2.48
N ASP A 161 23.73 -6.99 2.51
CA ASP A 161 22.79 -7.76 1.67
C ASP A 161 21.34 -7.51 2.07
N ARG A 162 21.07 -7.43 3.37
CA ARG A 162 19.75 -7.06 3.91
C ARG A 162 19.38 -5.63 3.50
N VAL A 163 20.28 -4.68 3.68
CA VAL A 163 20.08 -3.27 3.32
C VAL A 163 19.80 -3.15 1.82
N ALA A 164 20.57 -3.82 0.98
CA ALA A 164 20.38 -3.82 -0.46
C ALA A 164 19.00 -4.36 -0.88
N LYS A 165 18.53 -5.44 -0.23
CA LYS A 165 17.18 -5.99 -0.47
C LYS A 165 16.09 -4.97 -0.09
N VAL A 166 16.21 -4.27 1.04
CA VAL A 166 15.27 -3.22 1.48
C VAL A 166 15.23 -2.09 0.47
N VAL A 167 16.39 -1.57 0.07
CA VAL A 167 16.50 -0.51 -0.93
C VAL A 167 15.88 -0.94 -2.27
N GLN A 168 16.20 -2.15 -2.74
CA GLN A 168 15.66 -2.66 -4.00
C GLN A 168 14.13 -2.85 -3.97
N ALA A 169 13.57 -3.28 -2.83
CA ALA A 169 12.14 -3.40 -2.65
C ALA A 169 11.45 -2.02 -2.75
N GLU A 170 12.00 -0.98 -2.08
CA GLU A 170 11.47 0.38 -2.17
C GLU A 170 11.63 0.97 -3.57
N GLU A 171 12.74 0.69 -4.27
CA GLU A 171 12.93 1.10 -5.68
C GLU A 171 11.87 0.51 -6.60
N ARG A 172 11.59 -0.80 -6.47
CA ARG A 172 10.55 -1.48 -7.27
C ARG A 172 9.16 -0.95 -6.96
N GLN A 173 8.86 -0.73 -5.68
CA GLN A 173 7.59 -0.15 -5.26
C GLN A 173 7.42 1.27 -5.80
N PHE A 174 8.46 2.09 -5.70
CA PHE A 174 8.44 3.47 -6.19
C PHE A 174 8.38 3.55 -7.72
N ALA A 175 9.01 2.61 -8.43
CA ALA A 175 8.91 2.52 -9.89
C ALA A 175 7.46 2.32 -10.35
N ARG A 176 6.68 1.47 -9.68
CA ARG A 176 5.24 1.28 -9.96
C ARG A 176 4.42 2.54 -9.69
N VAL A 177 4.72 3.23 -8.58
CA VAL A 177 4.07 4.50 -8.21
C VAL A 177 4.36 5.57 -9.24
N ILE A 178 5.63 5.69 -9.70
CA ILE A 178 6.02 6.66 -10.72
C ILE A 178 5.37 6.33 -12.07
N GLU A 179 5.36 5.09 -12.50
CA GLU A 179 4.82 4.71 -13.82
C GLU A 179 3.36 5.13 -14.01
N VAL A 180 2.53 4.96 -12.99
CA VAL A 180 1.11 5.35 -13.03
C VAL A 180 0.92 6.79 -12.57
N GLY A 181 1.48 7.15 -11.43
CA GLY A 181 1.27 8.43 -10.78
C GLY A 181 1.94 9.60 -11.51
N ALA A 182 3.14 9.43 -12.06
CA ALA A 182 3.82 10.50 -12.80
C ALA A 182 3.04 10.88 -14.07
N ARG A 183 2.44 9.91 -14.77
CA ARG A 183 1.58 10.20 -15.91
C ARG A 183 0.37 11.05 -15.51
N GLN A 184 -0.24 10.77 -14.38
CA GLN A 184 -1.37 11.55 -13.85
C GLN A 184 -0.93 12.94 -13.39
N LEU A 185 0.23 13.04 -12.74
CA LEU A 185 0.82 14.33 -12.37
C LEU A 185 1.15 15.18 -13.61
N ASP A 186 1.75 14.58 -14.63
CA ASP A 186 2.04 15.27 -15.89
C ASP A 186 0.74 15.80 -16.54
N LEU A 187 -0.33 15.01 -16.53
CA LEU A 187 -1.65 15.44 -16.99
C LEU A 187 -2.20 16.60 -16.15
N ALA A 188 -2.06 16.52 -14.82
CA ALA A 188 -2.50 17.60 -13.92
C ALA A 188 -1.70 18.89 -14.17
N LEU A 189 -0.38 18.80 -14.32
CA LEU A 189 0.49 19.93 -14.65
C LEU A 189 0.19 20.55 -16.01
N VAL A 190 -0.17 19.72 -17.01
CA VAL A 190 -0.61 20.23 -18.32
C VAL A 190 -1.97 20.94 -18.24
N ASN A 191 -2.87 20.43 -17.38
CA ASN A 191 -4.21 20.99 -17.23
C ASN A 191 -4.28 22.21 -16.30
N SER A 192 -3.21 22.45 -15.48
CA SER A 192 -3.18 23.58 -14.57
C SER A 192 -3.05 24.90 -15.35
N SER A 193 -4.03 25.71 -15.25
CA SER A 193 -4.24 27.14 -15.59
C SER A 193 -4.00 27.65 -17.02
N SER A 194 -3.12 27.11 -17.85
CA SER A 194 -2.97 27.60 -19.22
C SER A 194 -3.97 26.94 -20.19
N PRO A 195 -4.82 27.69 -20.88
CA PRO A 195 -5.76 27.13 -21.86
C PRO A 195 -5.06 26.56 -23.10
N LEU A 196 -3.77 26.82 -23.27
CA LEU A 196 -2.99 26.37 -24.43
C LEU A 196 -2.40 24.98 -24.25
N ARG A 197 -1.96 24.60 -23.03
CA ARG A 197 -1.33 23.30 -22.76
C ARG A 197 -2.22 22.09 -23.05
N PRO A 198 -3.49 22.06 -22.58
CA PRO A 198 -4.40 20.98 -22.91
C PRO A 198 -4.66 20.85 -24.42
N LEU A 199 -4.61 21.96 -25.15
CA LEU A 199 -4.79 21.97 -26.60
C LEU A 199 -3.68 21.20 -27.31
N PHE A 200 -2.42 21.44 -26.94
CA PHE A 200 -1.26 20.76 -27.51
C PHE A 200 -1.25 19.27 -27.18
N TYR A 201 -1.55 18.94 -25.92
CA TYR A 201 -1.59 17.56 -25.47
C TYR A 201 -2.73 16.75 -26.14
N ARG A 202 -3.97 17.26 -26.10
CA ARG A 202 -5.15 16.51 -26.55
C ARG A 202 -5.28 16.45 -28.08
N ASN A 203 -4.95 17.51 -28.76
CA ASN A 203 -5.22 17.62 -30.20
C ASN A 203 -4.02 17.23 -31.06
N MET A 204 -2.79 17.28 -30.51
CA MET A 204 -1.58 16.95 -31.25
C MET A 204 -0.92 15.65 -30.82
N GLY A 205 -1.35 15.04 -29.74
CA GLY A 205 -0.72 13.84 -29.20
C GLY A 205 0.74 14.05 -28.73
N LEU A 206 1.10 15.29 -28.36
CA LEU A 206 2.41 15.60 -27.82
C LEU A 206 2.55 15.01 -26.42
N SER A 207 3.77 14.70 -26.02
CA SER A 207 4.06 14.40 -24.64
C SER A 207 3.78 15.62 -23.74
N PRO A 208 3.49 15.44 -22.44
CA PRO A 208 3.26 16.55 -21.53
C PRO A 208 4.41 17.58 -21.51
N SER A 209 5.66 17.14 -21.64
CA SER A 209 6.83 18.03 -21.74
C SER A 209 6.87 18.85 -23.02
N GLU A 210 6.59 18.22 -24.17
CA GLU A 210 6.51 18.93 -25.46
C GLU A 210 5.36 19.92 -25.48
N ALA A 211 4.20 19.57 -24.95
CA ALA A 211 3.04 20.45 -24.83
C ALA A 211 3.33 21.68 -23.95
N ARG A 212 4.08 21.51 -22.86
CA ARG A 212 4.54 22.62 -22.00
C ARG A 212 5.50 23.53 -22.74
N THR A 213 6.51 22.98 -23.40
CA THR A 213 7.49 23.77 -24.16
C THR A 213 6.81 24.61 -25.26
N ALA A 214 5.89 24.00 -26.01
CA ALA A 214 5.14 24.68 -27.05
C ALA A 214 4.22 25.78 -26.50
N ALA A 215 3.51 25.50 -25.42
CA ALA A 215 2.66 26.48 -24.75
C ALA A 215 3.47 27.64 -24.16
N HIS A 216 4.61 27.37 -23.51
CA HIS A 216 5.45 28.36 -22.87
C HIS A 216 5.96 29.41 -23.85
N SER A 217 6.34 29.03 -25.07
CA SER A 217 6.78 29.97 -26.13
C SER A 217 5.68 30.95 -26.50
N ILE A 218 4.43 30.51 -26.53
CA ILE A 218 3.27 31.37 -26.82
C ILE A 218 2.87 32.17 -25.58
N GLU A 219 2.88 31.58 -24.40
CA GLU A 219 2.59 32.23 -23.12
C GLU A 219 3.54 33.38 -22.87
N LYS A 220 4.82 33.24 -23.20
CA LYS A 220 5.81 34.31 -23.14
C LYS A 220 5.43 35.48 -24.05
N LEU A 221 4.92 35.20 -25.24
CA LEU A 221 4.44 36.21 -26.17
C LEU A 221 3.23 36.98 -25.61
N VAL A 222 2.29 36.21 -24.99
CA VAL A 222 1.06 36.74 -24.37
C VAL A 222 1.35 37.57 -23.12
N SER A 223 2.39 37.21 -22.34
CA SER A 223 2.74 37.93 -21.10
C SER A 223 3.30 39.33 -21.32
N TYR A 224 3.81 39.64 -22.50
CA TYR A 224 4.38 40.98 -22.86
C TYR A 224 3.42 41.87 -23.62
N GLY A 225 2.21 41.42 -23.99
CA GLY A 225 1.27 42.18 -24.79
C GLY A 225 -0.19 41.90 -24.50
N ASN A 226 -1.10 42.67 -25.12
CA ASN A 226 -2.51 42.35 -25.08
C ASN A 226 -2.78 41.14 -26.01
N PRO A 227 -3.30 40.02 -25.52
CA PRO A 227 -3.54 38.80 -26.34
C PRO A 227 -4.34 39.07 -27.63
N LYS A 228 -5.27 40.03 -27.58
CA LYS A 228 -6.11 40.43 -28.73
C LYS A 228 -5.38 41.21 -29.82
N SER A 229 -4.20 41.76 -29.50
CA SER A 229 -3.42 42.58 -30.46
C SER A 229 -2.17 41.88 -30.98
N ILE A 230 -1.89 40.63 -30.56
CA ILE A 230 -0.78 39.83 -31.07
C ILE A 230 -1.06 39.39 -32.50
N GLU A 231 -0.12 39.67 -33.42
CA GLU A 231 -0.29 39.28 -34.81
C GLU A 231 -0.23 37.78 -35.01
N ASN A 232 -1.09 37.25 -35.86
CA ASN A 232 -1.15 35.82 -36.19
C ASN A 232 0.20 35.26 -36.65
N ARG A 233 1.04 36.08 -37.25
CA ARG A 233 2.40 35.73 -37.70
C ARG A 233 3.33 35.49 -36.53
N GLU A 234 3.24 36.28 -35.46
CA GLU A 234 4.07 36.15 -34.27
C GLU A 234 3.75 34.84 -33.50
N ILE A 235 2.43 34.55 -33.35
CA ILE A 235 1.97 33.30 -32.74
C ILE A 235 2.46 32.10 -33.56
N ARG A 236 2.39 32.18 -34.88
CA ARG A 236 2.87 31.13 -35.76
C ARG A 236 4.36 30.89 -35.64
N THR A 237 5.15 31.97 -35.62
CA THR A 237 6.60 31.88 -35.46
C THR A 237 6.98 31.24 -34.12
N ALA A 238 6.35 31.65 -33.01
CA ALA A 238 6.61 31.07 -31.68
C ALA A 238 6.30 29.57 -31.62
N VAL A 239 5.26 29.15 -32.34
CA VAL A 239 4.86 27.73 -32.42
C VAL A 239 5.83 26.93 -33.29
N ASP A 240 6.21 27.47 -34.45
CA ASP A 240 7.14 26.80 -35.38
C ASP A 240 8.57 26.69 -34.78
N GLU A 241 8.98 27.66 -33.95
CA GLU A 241 10.23 27.59 -33.19
C GLU A 241 10.20 26.50 -32.12
N ALA A 242 9.07 26.35 -31.43
CA ALA A 242 8.89 25.33 -30.39
C ALA A 242 8.72 23.91 -30.94
N LEU A 243 8.11 23.79 -32.14
CA LEU A 243 7.74 22.50 -32.77
C LEU A 243 8.03 22.52 -34.29
N PRO A 244 9.30 22.54 -34.70
CA PRO A 244 9.66 22.70 -36.10
C PRO A 244 9.02 21.63 -37.00
N GLY A 245 8.23 22.09 -38.01
CA GLY A 245 7.67 21.24 -39.03
C GLY A 245 6.55 20.26 -38.62
N ARG A 246 6.06 20.34 -37.39
CA ARG A 246 5.02 19.42 -36.88
C ARG A 246 3.58 19.93 -37.03
N LEU A 247 3.37 21.18 -37.46
CA LEU A 247 2.04 21.80 -37.47
C LEU A 247 1.49 22.05 -38.86
N GLY A 248 0.26 21.57 -39.09
CA GLY A 248 -0.52 21.92 -40.27
C GLY A 248 -1.30 23.24 -40.10
N ASN A 249 -1.66 23.92 -41.22
CA ASN A 249 -2.34 25.22 -41.21
C ASN A 249 -3.64 25.24 -40.40
N ALA A 250 -4.40 24.13 -40.36
CA ALA A 250 -5.62 24.04 -39.59
C ALA A 250 -5.41 24.20 -38.06
N PHE A 251 -4.26 23.77 -37.57
CA PHE A 251 -3.96 23.83 -36.13
C PHE A 251 -3.52 25.25 -35.72
N HIS A 252 -2.81 25.94 -36.56
CA HIS A 252 -2.47 27.37 -36.36
C HIS A 252 -3.71 28.22 -36.11
N VAL A 253 -4.78 27.99 -36.86
CA VAL A 253 -6.07 28.72 -36.71
C VAL A 253 -6.67 28.50 -35.33
N ILE A 254 -6.59 27.26 -34.80
CA ILE A 254 -7.13 26.91 -33.49
C ILE A 254 -6.28 27.57 -32.38
N ILE A 255 -4.96 27.59 -32.52
CA ILE A 255 -4.05 28.23 -31.53
C ILE A 255 -4.30 29.74 -31.50
N VAL A 256 -4.35 30.38 -32.66
CA VAL A 256 -4.61 31.82 -32.79
C VAL A 256 -5.97 32.19 -32.14
N ASP A 257 -7.02 31.45 -32.42
CA ASP A 257 -8.36 31.68 -31.81
C ASP A 257 -8.30 31.56 -30.27
N ARG A 258 -7.53 30.59 -29.74
CA ARG A 258 -7.36 30.40 -28.29
C ARG A 258 -6.54 31.48 -27.66
N VAL A 259 -5.43 31.91 -28.27
CA VAL A 259 -4.58 33.01 -27.78
C VAL A 259 -5.40 34.29 -27.66
N HIS A 260 -6.19 34.61 -28.66
CA HIS A 260 -7.03 35.82 -28.66
C HIS A 260 -8.20 35.77 -27.65
N LYS A 261 -8.52 34.59 -27.10
CA LYS A 261 -9.55 34.39 -26.07
C LYS A 261 -8.99 34.36 -24.64
N ILE A 262 -7.69 34.53 -24.43
CA ILE A 262 -7.09 34.63 -23.10
C ILE A 262 -7.50 35.95 -22.45
N GLU A 263 -8.21 35.90 -21.35
CA GLU A 263 -8.74 37.07 -20.63
C GLU A 263 -7.75 37.62 -19.61
N ASP A 264 -6.97 36.75 -18.93
CA ASP A 264 -5.96 37.14 -17.98
C ASP A 264 -4.58 36.54 -18.31
N PRO A 265 -3.68 37.33 -18.93
CA PRO A 265 -2.34 36.88 -19.27
C PRO A 265 -1.41 36.73 -18.06
N LYS A 266 -1.83 37.16 -16.86
CA LYS A 266 -1.05 37.07 -15.62
C LYS A 266 -1.55 35.95 -14.70
N ALA A 267 -2.53 35.12 -15.12
CA ALA A 267 -2.93 33.98 -14.35
C ALA A 267 -1.72 33.08 -14.08
N VAL A 268 -1.33 33.02 -12.83
CA VAL A 268 -0.21 32.18 -12.39
C VAL A 268 -0.62 30.73 -12.52
N ASP A 269 0.17 29.96 -13.22
CA ASP A 269 -0.04 28.52 -13.31
C ASP A 269 0.14 27.90 -11.92
N THR A 270 -0.90 27.33 -11.37
CA THR A 270 -0.89 26.70 -10.06
C THR A 270 -1.47 25.30 -10.11
N LEU A 271 -0.75 24.32 -9.59
CA LEU A 271 -1.30 22.99 -9.36
C LEU A 271 -2.23 23.04 -8.15
N ASP A 272 -3.51 22.83 -8.38
CA ASP A 272 -4.55 22.84 -7.35
C ASP A 272 -4.27 21.84 -6.23
N GLY A 273 -4.41 22.27 -4.97
CA GLY A 273 -4.08 21.47 -3.80
C GLY A 273 -4.96 20.22 -3.64
N LYS A 274 -6.25 20.27 -4.05
CA LYS A 274 -7.14 19.10 -4.00
C LYS A 274 -6.77 18.07 -5.07
N VAL A 275 -6.37 18.53 -6.25
CA VAL A 275 -5.87 17.64 -7.32
C VAL A 275 -4.57 16.98 -6.86
N ALA A 276 -3.67 17.73 -6.27
CA ALA A 276 -2.42 17.21 -5.72
C ALA A 276 -2.68 16.21 -4.57
N PHE A 277 -3.63 16.49 -3.68
CA PHE A 277 -4.03 15.56 -2.63
C PHE A 277 -4.63 14.26 -3.19
N HIS A 278 -5.46 14.33 -4.21
CA HIS A 278 -5.97 13.14 -4.90
C HIS A 278 -4.83 12.28 -5.49
N LEU A 279 -3.81 12.91 -6.07
CA LEU A 279 -2.62 12.20 -6.58
C LEU A 279 -1.82 11.55 -5.44
N TYR A 280 -1.72 12.22 -4.30
CA TYR A 280 -1.08 11.69 -3.09
C TYR A 280 -1.83 10.48 -2.53
N GLU A 281 -3.15 10.60 -2.36
CA GLU A 281 -3.99 9.59 -1.72
C GLU A 281 -4.19 8.36 -2.62
N THR A 282 -4.54 8.57 -3.89
CA THR A 282 -4.93 7.51 -4.82
C THR A 282 -3.74 6.80 -5.43
N TYR A 283 -2.71 7.54 -5.81
CA TYR A 283 -1.55 7.02 -6.52
C TYR A 283 -0.29 6.94 -5.65
N GLY A 284 -0.33 7.45 -4.43
CA GLY A 284 0.80 7.41 -3.50
C GLY A 284 1.98 8.32 -3.90
N LEU A 285 1.74 9.35 -4.72
CA LEU A 285 2.78 10.31 -5.10
C LEU A 285 3.18 11.15 -3.88
N PRO A 286 4.47 11.21 -3.52
CA PRO A 286 4.91 12.04 -2.41
C PRO A 286 4.69 13.54 -2.68
N LEU A 287 4.34 14.29 -1.64
CA LEU A 287 4.12 15.74 -1.75
C LEU A 287 5.33 16.48 -2.31
N ASP A 288 6.52 16.18 -1.79
CA ASP A 288 7.79 16.78 -2.23
C ASP A 288 8.10 16.46 -3.70
N PHE A 289 7.76 15.25 -4.17
CA PHE A 289 7.89 14.90 -5.59
C PHE A 289 7.01 15.79 -6.48
N MET A 290 5.76 16.03 -6.06
CA MET A 290 4.82 16.89 -6.79
C MET A 290 5.22 18.35 -6.76
N VAL A 291 5.69 18.84 -5.61
CA VAL A 291 6.22 20.21 -5.44
C VAL A 291 7.44 20.45 -6.33
N ASP A 292 8.39 19.51 -6.33
CA ASP A 292 9.57 19.59 -7.19
C ASP A 292 9.20 19.53 -8.68
N ALA A 293 8.26 18.67 -9.06
CA ALA A 293 7.80 18.57 -10.44
C ALA A 293 7.05 19.84 -10.90
N ALA A 294 6.25 20.42 -10.03
CA ALA A 294 5.58 21.70 -10.31
C ALA A 294 6.60 22.84 -10.49
N ARG A 295 7.59 22.95 -9.58
CA ARG A 295 8.68 23.93 -9.68
C ARG A 295 9.48 23.73 -10.99
N ASP A 296 9.87 22.52 -11.32
CA ASP A 296 10.63 22.19 -12.54
C ASP A 296 9.80 22.47 -13.82
N ALA A 297 8.48 22.47 -13.69
CA ALA A 297 7.54 22.85 -14.75
C ALA A 297 7.24 24.37 -14.80
N GLY A 298 7.80 25.17 -13.86
CA GLY A 298 7.48 26.59 -13.73
C GLY A 298 6.03 26.84 -13.29
N ILE A 299 5.47 25.96 -12.48
CA ILE A 299 4.08 25.99 -11.99
C ILE A 299 4.14 26.14 -10.46
N ASP A 300 3.34 27.03 -9.90
CA ASP A 300 3.16 27.15 -8.47
C ASP A 300 2.40 25.96 -7.90
N PHE A 301 2.57 25.68 -6.62
CA PHE A 301 1.91 24.59 -5.92
C PHE A 301 1.01 25.12 -4.80
N ASP A 302 -0.28 24.81 -4.83
CA ASP A 302 -1.21 25.17 -3.77
C ASP A 302 -1.05 24.24 -2.54
N LEU A 303 -0.04 24.52 -1.73
CA LEU A 303 0.24 23.78 -0.51
C LEU A 303 -0.90 23.92 0.52
N THR A 304 -1.51 25.11 0.60
CA THR A 304 -2.59 25.38 1.55
C THR A 304 -3.82 24.53 1.25
N GLY A 305 -4.25 24.49 0.00
CA GLY A 305 -5.36 23.63 -0.44
C GLY A 305 -5.07 22.13 -0.28
N PHE A 306 -3.81 21.71 -0.47
CA PHE A 306 -3.37 20.34 -0.23
C PHE A 306 -3.52 19.95 1.27
N GLU A 307 -3.01 20.78 2.18
CA GLU A 307 -3.08 20.50 3.62
C GLU A 307 -4.52 20.58 4.14
N GLN A 308 -5.35 21.44 3.58
CA GLN A 308 -6.78 21.49 3.90
C GLN A 308 -7.49 20.20 3.45
N ALA A 309 -7.27 19.74 2.22
CA ALA A 309 -7.86 18.50 1.72
C ALA A 309 -7.41 17.28 2.55
N ARG A 310 -6.14 17.25 2.96
CA ARG A 310 -5.57 16.22 3.85
C ARG A 310 -6.25 16.23 5.23
N ALA A 311 -6.45 17.40 5.82
CA ALA A 311 -7.11 17.53 7.12
C ALA A 311 -8.60 17.12 7.08
N GLU A 312 -9.31 17.45 5.99
CA GLU A 312 -10.69 17.04 5.75
C GLU A 312 -10.81 15.51 5.65
N GLU A 313 -9.89 14.84 4.94
CA GLU A 313 -9.89 13.38 4.84
C GLU A 313 -9.55 12.70 6.16
N GLN A 314 -8.56 13.21 6.89
CA GLN A 314 -8.26 12.74 8.25
C GLN A 314 -9.44 12.89 9.21
N ALA A 315 -10.19 13.97 9.08
CA ALA A 315 -11.41 14.20 9.88
C ALA A 315 -12.51 13.19 9.51
N ARG A 316 -12.71 12.90 8.21
CA ARG A 316 -13.63 11.88 7.71
C ARG A 316 -13.23 10.47 8.17
N ALA A 317 -11.95 10.13 8.06
CA ALA A 317 -11.42 8.86 8.53
C ALA A 317 -11.62 8.68 10.05
N ARG A 318 -11.40 9.73 10.86
CA ARG A 318 -11.68 9.70 12.30
C ARG A 318 -13.18 9.55 12.60
N ALA A 319 -14.05 10.21 11.84
CA ALA A 319 -15.50 10.12 12.01
C ALA A 319 -16.06 8.74 11.59
N SER A 320 -15.46 8.10 10.60
CA SER A 320 -15.84 6.76 10.14
C SER A 320 -15.26 5.63 11.00
N TRP A 321 -14.22 5.92 11.79
CA TRP A 321 -13.59 4.94 12.65
C TRP A 321 -14.47 4.68 13.90
N LYS A 322 -15.20 3.57 13.87
CA LYS A 322 -16.00 3.06 14.99
C LYS A 322 -15.14 2.41 16.10
N GLY A 323 -13.83 2.54 16.04
CA GLY A 323 -12.91 2.23 17.13
C GLY A 323 -13.14 3.26 18.23
N GLY A 324 -13.65 2.80 19.37
CA GLY A 324 -14.07 3.65 20.47
C GLY A 324 -13.03 4.72 20.80
N THR A 325 -13.47 5.95 20.81
CA THR A 325 -12.83 7.03 21.57
C THR A 325 -12.44 6.44 22.91
N LYS A 326 -11.17 6.54 23.32
CA LYS A 326 -10.80 6.40 24.73
C LYS A 326 -11.62 7.45 25.47
N LEU A 327 -12.81 7.05 25.91
CA LEU A 327 -13.61 7.85 26.82
C LEU A 327 -12.67 8.17 27.97
N SER A 328 -12.55 9.44 28.33
CA SER A 328 -11.87 9.85 29.56
C SER A 328 -12.43 9.00 30.66
N ALA A 329 -11.56 8.27 31.38
CA ALA A 329 -11.98 7.40 32.44
C ALA A 329 -12.92 8.17 33.41
N SER A 330 -14.02 7.53 33.80
CA SER A 330 -14.96 8.14 34.74
C SER A 330 -14.23 8.73 35.95
N PRO A 331 -14.60 9.90 36.43
CA PRO A 331 -14.03 10.46 37.64
C PRO A 331 -14.01 9.49 38.83
N ALA A 332 -14.97 8.55 38.85
CA ALA A 332 -15.10 7.52 39.88
C ALA A 332 -13.86 6.64 40.08
N TYR A 333 -12.99 6.53 39.08
CA TYR A 333 -11.75 5.70 39.20
C TYR A 333 -10.54 6.47 39.74
N ARG A 334 -10.53 7.81 39.75
CA ARG A 334 -9.33 8.62 39.96
C ARG A 334 -8.83 8.62 41.39
N GLU A 335 -9.74 8.45 42.33
CA GLU A 335 -9.47 8.52 43.80
C GLU A 335 -9.36 7.13 44.43
N LEU A 336 -9.53 6.06 43.64
CA LEU A 336 -9.47 4.70 44.17
C LEU A 336 -8.03 4.26 44.43
N PRO A 337 -7.80 3.47 45.50
CA PRO A 337 -6.53 2.84 45.76
C PRO A 337 -6.19 1.86 44.62
N LYS A 338 -4.90 1.51 44.47
CA LYS A 338 -4.47 0.49 43.53
C LYS A 338 -5.01 -0.87 43.95
N THR A 339 -5.53 -1.61 42.98
CA THR A 339 -5.91 -3.02 43.13
C THR A 339 -4.65 -3.89 43.23
N ASP A 340 -4.58 -4.76 44.23
CA ASP A 340 -3.52 -5.77 44.29
C ASP A 340 -3.81 -6.94 43.34
N PHE A 341 -2.88 -7.25 42.44
CA PHE A 341 -3.06 -8.27 41.42
C PHE A 341 -2.39 -9.58 41.80
N GLU A 342 -3.17 -10.58 42.17
CA GLU A 342 -2.71 -11.91 42.56
C GLU A 342 -2.70 -12.94 41.43
N GLY A 343 -3.23 -12.57 40.25
CA GLY A 343 -3.49 -13.48 39.11
C GLY A 343 -2.28 -14.10 38.45
N TYR A 344 -1.06 -13.74 38.83
CA TYR A 344 0.15 -14.50 38.43
C TYR A 344 0.28 -15.82 39.20
N ARG A 345 -0.23 -15.89 40.44
CA ARG A 345 -0.06 -17.01 41.35
C ARG A 345 -1.30 -17.85 41.52
N THR A 346 -2.48 -17.24 41.46
CA THR A 346 -3.77 -17.91 41.69
C THR A 346 -4.82 -17.52 40.67
N LEU A 347 -5.79 -18.40 40.45
CA LEU A 347 -6.99 -18.14 39.64
C LEU A 347 -8.20 -17.78 40.53
N LYS A 348 -8.02 -17.79 41.84
CA LYS A 348 -9.07 -17.52 42.83
C LYS A 348 -8.52 -16.59 43.92
N THR A 349 -9.28 -15.60 44.28
CA THR A 349 -9.01 -14.68 45.40
C THR A 349 -10.25 -14.64 46.31
N GLU A 350 -10.07 -14.76 47.62
CA GLU A 350 -11.15 -14.83 48.61
C GLU A 350 -11.29 -13.51 49.34
N GLY A 351 -12.53 -13.09 49.62
CA GLY A 351 -12.86 -11.95 50.45
C GLY A 351 -12.49 -10.59 49.93
N ALA A 352 -12.38 -10.42 48.60
CA ALA A 352 -12.08 -9.13 47.98
C ALA A 352 -13.16 -8.09 48.23
N GLU A 353 -12.81 -6.92 48.73
CA GLU A 353 -13.72 -5.84 49.03
C GLU A 353 -14.10 -5.02 47.78
N VAL A 354 -15.39 -4.76 47.59
CA VAL A 354 -15.90 -3.90 46.51
C VAL A 354 -15.60 -2.44 46.83
N LEU A 355 -14.63 -1.85 46.17
CA LEU A 355 -14.24 -0.45 46.36
C LEU A 355 -15.13 0.53 45.61
N ALA A 356 -15.60 0.14 44.42
CA ALA A 356 -16.52 0.97 43.62
C ALA A 356 -17.33 0.11 42.65
N ILE A 357 -18.52 0.60 42.33
CA ILE A 357 -19.39 0.11 41.27
C ILE A 357 -19.65 1.26 40.31
N VAL A 358 -19.41 1.05 39.03
CA VAL A 358 -19.65 2.05 37.96
C VAL A 358 -20.72 1.51 37.03
N LYS A 359 -21.81 2.23 36.90
CA LYS A 359 -22.93 1.93 36.01
C LYS A 359 -23.13 3.11 35.06
N ASP A 360 -23.20 2.85 33.78
CA ASP A 360 -23.34 3.86 32.71
C ASP A 360 -22.33 5.04 32.83
N GLY A 361 -21.09 4.72 33.25
CA GLY A 361 -20.02 5.71 33.42
C GLY A 361 -20.10 6.53 34.73
N ALA A 362 -21.08 6.32 35.61
CA ALA A 362 -21.24 6.98 36.91
C ALA A 362 -21.00 6.01 38.08
N GLY A 363 -20.30 6.47 39.10
CA GLY A 363 -20.15 5.72 40.37
C GLY A 363 -21.50 5.62 41.11
N VAL A 364 -21.84 4.39 41.58
CA VAL A 364 -23.04 4.12 42.36
C VAL A 364 -22.66 3.34 43.62
N LEU A 365 -23.46 3.50 44.71
CA LEU A 365 -23.22 2.78 45.97
C LEU A 365 -23.68 1.31 45.94
N GLY A 366 -24.53 0.94 44.97
CA GLY A 366 -24.98 -0.44 44.78
C GLY A 366 -25.73 -0.57 43.46
N ALA A 367 -25.89 -1.81 43.01
CA ALA A 367 -26.58 -2.16 41.79
C ALA A 367 -27.40 -3.46 41.99
N ASN A 368 -28.41 -3.68 41.13
CA ASN A 368 -29.35 -4.80 41.25
C ASN A 368 -29.02 -5.94 40.30
N ALA A 369 -29.60 -7.09 40.56
CA ALA A 369 -29.53 -8.23 39.62
C ALA A 369 -30.03 -7.83 38.24
N GLY A 370 -29.29 -8.24 37.21
CA GLY A 370 -29.47 -7.91 35.78
C GLY A 370 -28.77 -6.65 35.32
N ASP A 371 -28.18 -5.85 36.21
CA ASP A 371 -27.45 -4.66 35.84
C ASP A 371 -26.07 -5.02 35.22
N ALA A 372 -25.72 -4.33 34.16
CA ALA A 372 -24.38 -4.33 33.59
C ALA A 372 -23.53 -3.23 34.26
N VAL A 373 -22.46 -3.60 34.93
CA VAL A 373 -21.64 -2.72 35.75
C VAL A 373 -20.16 -2.98 35.58
N GLU A 374 -19.31 -2.05 36.00
CA GLU A 374 -17.91 -2.26 36.23
C GLU A 374 -17.62 -2.28 37.72
N VAL A 375 -17.10 -3.37 38.25
CA VAL A 375 -16.81 -3.56 39.68
C VAL A 375 -15.29 -3.41 39.89
N VAL A 376 -14.89 -2.57 40.84
CA VAL A 376 -13.51 -2.40 41.27
C VAL A 376 -13.31 -3.03 42.65
N LEU A 377 -12.29 -3.86 42.75
CA LEU A 377 -11.96 -4.60 43.98
C LEU A 377 -10.60 -4.12 44.53
N ASP A 378 -10.37 -4.29 45.82
CA ASP A 378 -9.08 -4.01 46.48
C ASP A 378 -7.98 -4.98 46.03
N HIS A 379 -8.33 -6.24 45.82
CA HIS A 379 -7.43 -7.26 45.23
C HIS A 379 -8.18 -8.21 44.32
N THR A 380 -7.47 -8.82 43.34
CA THR A 380 -8.09 -9.66 42.32
C THR A 380 -7.15 -10.65 41.68
N SER A 381 -7.69 -11.81 41.24
CA SER A 381 -7.00 -12.77 40.37
C SER A 381 -7.22 -12.49 38.86
N PHE A 382 -8.12 -11.57 38.47
CA PHE A 382 -8.41 -11.25 37.07
C PHE A 382 -7.32 -10.39 36.44
N TYR A 383 -6.71 -10.86 35.35
CA TYR A 383 -5.85 -10.06 34.52
C TYR A 383 -6.66 -9.02 33.75
N ALA A 384 -6.20 -7.79 33.72
CA ALA A 384 -6.85 -6.73 32.96
C ALA A 384 -6.13 -6.48 31.62
N ASP A 385 -6.91 -6.12 30.58
CA ASP A 385 -6.38 -5.79 29.24
C ASP A 385 -5.12 -4.95 29.32
N SER A 386 -4.01 -5.51 28.82
CA SER A 386 -2.71 -4.84 28.82
C SER A 386 -1.71 -5.55 27.90
N GLY A 387 -0.82 -4.78 27.22
CA GLY A 387 0.28 -5.35 26.44
C GLY A 387 -0.16 -6.29 25.31
N GLY A 388 -1.36 -6.09 24.76
CA GLY A 388 -1.92 -6.94 23.73
C GLY A 388 -2.64 -8.20 24.21
N GLN A 389 -2.50 -8.58 25.52
CA GLN A 389 -3.29 -9.65 26.10
C GLN A 389 -4.64 -9.10 26.58
N ILE A 390 -5.74 -9.77 26.19
CA ILE A 390 -7.08 -9.42 26.62
C ILE A 390 -7.31 -9.78 28.11
N GLY A 391 -8.26 -9.11 28.75
CA GLY A 391 -8.67 -9.36 30.13
C GLY A 391 -9.37 -10.70 30.31
N ASP A 392 -9.27 -11.23 31.51
CA ASP A 392 -9.90 -12.49 31.86
C ASP A 392 -11.42 -12.39 31.96
N THR A 393 -12.04 -13.54 31.83
CA THR A 393 -13.44 -13.80 32.14
C THR A 393 -13.59 -14.74 33.32
N GLY A 394 -14.77 -14.81 33.93
CA GLY A 394 -15.04 -15.68 35.05
C GLY A 394 -16.22 -15.21 35.90
N TRP A 395 -16.14 -15.35 37.21
CA TRP A 395 -17.24 -15.12 38.09
C TRP A 395 -16.82 -14.41 39.38
N LEU A 396 -17.73 -13.62 39.97
CA LEU A 396 -17.68 -13.18 41.35
C LEU A 396 -18.66 -14.04 42.16
N TYR A 397 -18.18 -14.64 43.22
CA TYR A 397 -18.99 -15.41 44.16
C TYR A 397 -19.25 -14.62 45.44
N SER A 398 -20.29 -15.01 46.19
CA SER A 398 -20.49 -14.53 47.55
C SER A 398 -19.31 -14.92 48.47
N ASP A 399 -19.07 -14.16 49.52
CA ASP A 399 -17.98 -14.37 50.49
C ASP A 399 -17.99 -15.79 51.11
N ASP A 400 -19.18 -16.43 51.20
CA ASP A 400 -19.32 -17.83 51.61
C ASP A 400 -19.16 -18.83 50.49
N HIS A 401 -18.82 -18.39 49.29
CA HIS A 401 -18.59 -19.17 48.05
C HIS A 401 -19.79 -20.05 47.61
N ASN A 402 -21.00 -19.75 48.10
CA ASN A 402 -22.19 -20.59 47.86
C ASN A 402 -23.00 -20.18 46.61
N SER A 403 -22.83 -18.92 46.15
CA SER A 403 -23.64 -18.41 45.03
C SER A 403 -22.83 -17.46 44.14
N VAL A 404 -23.15 -17.50 42.84
CA VAL A 404 -22.56 -16.55 41.85
C VAL A 404 -23.27 -15.21 42.00
N VAL A 405 -22.51 -14.17 42.30
CA VAL A 405 -22.97 -12.78 42.43
C VAL A 405 -22.94 -12.08 41.07
N ALA A 406 -21.93 -12.36 40.25
CA ALA A 406 -21.81 -11.75 38.92
C ALA A 406 -21.07 -12.62 37.92
N ASP A 407 -21.44 -12.52 36.64
CA ASP A 407 -20.66 -13.02 35.50
C ASP A 407 -19.70 -11.93 35.03
N VAL A 408 -18.41 -12.20 35.00
CA VAL A 408 -17.39 -11.26 34.52
C VAL A 408 -17.06 -11.59 33.10
N SER A 409 -17.31 -10.66 32.18
CA SER A 409 -17.07 -10.80 30.73
C SER A 409 -15.73 -10.24 30.28
N GLY A 410 -14.98 -9.57 31.16
CA GLY A 410 -13.65 -8.99 30.88
C GLY A 410 -13.19 -8.12 32.04
N CYS A 411 -11.90 -7.77 32.02
CA CYS A 411 -11.29 -6.87 32.98
C CYS A 411 -10.42 -5.84 32.28
N THR A 412 -10.50 -4.57 32.68
CA THR A 412 -9.78 -3.45 32.05
C THR A 412 -9.04 -2.60 33.08
N LYS A 413 -8.10 -1.75 32.65
CA LYS A 413 -7.43 -0.75 33.49
C LYS A 413 -7.81 0.65 33.07
N PRO A 414 -8.94 1.21 33.57
CA PRO A 414 -9.40 2.56 33.22
C PRO A 414 -8.39 3.64 33.66
N VAL A 415 -7.72 3.46 34.78
CA VAL A 415 -6.58 4.27 35.23
C VAL A 415 -5.46 3.33 35.72
N GLN A 416 -4.25 3.84 35.78
CA GLN A 416 -3.09 3.05 36.15
C GLN A 416 -3.22 2.44 37.55
N GLY A 417 -3.18 1.11 37.62
CA GLY A 417 -3.26 0.34 38.88
C GLY A 417 -4.67 0.03 39.36
N VAL A 418 -5.73 0.49 38.69
CA VAL A 418 -7.14 0.18 39.05
C VAL A 418 -7.69 -0.84 38.05
N PHE A 419 -8.19 -1.95 38.56
CA PHE A 419 -8.78 -3.04 37.78
C PHE A 419 -10.31 -2.96 37.83
N ALA A 420 -10.97 -2.81 36.68
CA ALA A 420 -12.42 -2.72 36.55
C ALA A 420 -12.95 -3.98 35.84
N HIS A 421 -13.73 -4.77 36.58
CA HIS A 421 -14.33 -6.03 36.12
C HIS A 421 -15.65 -5.71 35.44
N LYS A 422 -15.79 -5.93 34.16
CA LYS A 422 -17.06 -5.78 33.41
C LYS A 422 -17.96 -6.95 33.74
N ALA A 423 -19.01 -6.68 34.47
CA ALA A 423 -19.85 -7.71 35.08
C ALA A 423 -21.33 -7.50 34.77
N ILE A 424 -22.06 -8.61 34.67
CA ILE A 424 -23.52 -8.65 34.74
C ILE A 424 -23.91 -9.26 36.09
N LEU A 425 -24.59 -8.50 36.91
CA LEU A 425 -24.94 -8.97 38.24
C LEU A 425 -26.06 -10.03 38.20
N ARG A 426 -25.87 -11.11 38.93
CA ARG A 426 -26.94 -12.12 39.23
C ARG A 426 -27.64 -11.87 40.51
N GLN A 427 -27.00 -11.14 41.41
CA GLN A 427 -27.52 -10.72 42.72
C GLN A 427 -27.20 -9.25 42.98
N PRO A 428 -27.93 -8.55 43.86
CA PRO A 428 -27.57 -7.20 44.25
C PRO A 428 -26.18 -7.15 44.87
N LEU A 429 -25.41 -6.09 44.54
CA LEU A 429 -24.06 -5.86 45.05
C LEU A 429 -23.90 -4.40 45.47
N ALA A 430 -23.25 -4.16 46.60
CA ALA A 430 -22.99 -2.83 47.12
C ALA A 430 -21.51 -2.59 47.39
N VAL A 431 -21.12 -1.33 47.45
CA VAL A 431 -19.76 -0.91 47.85
C VAL A 431 -19.55 -1.32 49.33
N GLY A 432 -18.40 -1.95 49.61
CA GLY A 432 -18.07 -2.53 50.91
C GLY A 432 -18.43 -4.01 51.05
N ASP A 433 -19.21 -4.58 50.14
CA ASP A 433 -19.44 -6.03 50.13
C ASP A 433 -18.16 -6.78 49.83
N LYS A 434 -18.08 -8.03 50.30
CA LYS A 434 -16.98 -8.93 50.02
C LYS A 434 -17.39 -9.98 49.00
N VAL A 435 -16.49 -10.29 48.08
CA VAL A 435 -16.69 -11.27 47.02
C VAL A 435 -15.44 -12.13 46.80
N ASP A 436 -15.65 -13.35 46.38
CA ASP A 436 -14.55 -14.21 45.90
C ASP A 436 -14.46 -14.05 44.40
N THR A 437 -13.23 -13.88 43.88
CA THR A 437 -12.97 -13.86 42.43
C THR A 437 -12.62 -15.25 41.94
N VAL A 438 -13.22 -15.68 40.84
CA VAL A 438 -12.89 -16.97 40.19
C VAL A 438 -12.70 -16.76 38.69
N VAL A 439 -11.48 -16.89 38.23
CA VAL A 439 -11.15 -16.77 36.81
C VAL A 439 -11.50 -18.05 36.08
N ASP A 440 -12.06 -17.95 34.87
CA ASP A 440 -12.24 -19.08 33.96
C ASP A 440 -10.87 -19.70 33.63
N ALA A 441 -10.64 -20.90 34.17
CA ALA A 441 -9.36 -21.58 34.06
C ALA A 441 -9.00 -21.96 32.62
N ASP A 442 -10.00 -22.40 31.85
CA ASP A 442 -9.80 -22.81 30.44
C ASP A 442 -9.48 -21.61 29.55
N TYR A 443 -10.22 -20.50 29.76
CA TYR A 443 -9.98 -19.24 29.07
C TYR A 443 -8.56 -18.70 29.36
N ARG A 444 -8.18 -18.63 30.63
CA ARG A 444 -6.84 -18.20 31.07
C ARG A 444 -5.76 -19.14 30.52
N ALA A 445 -5.94 -20.45 30.58
CA ALA A 445 -4.96 -21.42 30.10
C ALA A 445 -4.75 -21.28 28.57
N ALA A 446 -5.82 -21.11 27.80
CA ALA A 446 -5.74 -20.87 26.36
C ALA A 446 -5.00 -19.55 26.03
N THR A 447 -5.34 -18.46 26.76
CA THR A 447 -4.66 -17.17 26.62
C THR A 447 -3.17 -17.27 26.96
N ARG A 448 -2.79 -17.98 28.05
CA ARG A 448 -1.37 -18.21 28.43
C ARG A 448 -0.60 -18.94 27.33
N ARG A 449 -1.19 -19.97 26.74
CA ARG A 449 -0.58 -20.72 25.61
C ARG A 449 -0.29 -19.80 24.44
N ASN A 450 -1.28 -19.02 24.02
CA ASN A 450 -1.14 -18.07 22.91
C ASN A 450 -0.13 -16.97 23.25
N HIS A 451 -0.08 -16.49 24.49
CA HIS A 451 0.87 -15.45 24.88
C HIS A 451 2.31 -15.97 24.89
N THR A 452 2.55 -17.15 25.47
CA THR A 452 3.88 -17.77 25.44
C THR A 452 4.29 -18.11 24.01
N GLY A 453 3.34 -18.60 23.18
CA GLY A 453 3.53 -18.79 21.75
C GLY A 453 3.91 -17.51 21.00
N THR A 454 3.41 -16.35 21.42
CA THR A 454 3.76 -15.05 20.82
C THR A 454 5.25 -14.72 21.05
N HIS A 455 5.80 -14.99 22.22
CA HIS A 455 7.23 -14.81 22.49
C HIS A 455 8.11 -15.74 21.66
N LEU A 456 7.71 -17.03 21.53
CA LEU A 456 8.41 -17.96 20.66
C LEU A 456 8.34 -17.50 19.19
N LEU A 457 7.19 -17.04 18.73
CA LEU A 457 7.02 -16.50 17.38
C LEU A 457 7.91 -15.28 17.12
N HIS A 458 7.96 -14.35 18.07
CA HIS A 458 8.83 -13.17 17.95
C HIS A 458 10.30 -13.55 17.83
N ALA A 459 10.77 -14.46 18.68
CA ALA A 459 12.15 -14.94 18.66
C ALA A 459 12.46 -15.68 17.33
N ALA A 460 11.59 -16.59 16.89
CA ALA A 460 11.73 -17.33 15.64
C ALA A 460 11.76 -16.40 14.41
N LEU A 461 10.84 -15.42 14.36
CA LEU A 461 10.84 -14.39 13.30
C LEU A 461 12.17 -13.62 13.25
N ARG A 462 12.77 -13.33 14.39
CA ARG A 462 14.07 -12.65 14.47
C ARG A 462 15.22 -13.54 14.03
N GLU A 463 15.17 -14.82 14.35
CA GLU A 463 16.20 -15.78 13.96
C GLU A 463 16.18 -16.02 12.45
N VAL A 464 15.01 -16.23 11.86
CA VAL A 464 14.85 -16.54 10.42
C VAL A 464 14.96 -15.29 9.55
N LEU A 465 14.27 -14.20 9.92
CA LEU A 465 14.19 -12.98 9.09
C LEU A 465 15.23 -11.93 9.44
N GLY A 466 15.81 -12.01 10.65
CA GLY A 466 16.84 -11.12 11.15
C GLY A 466 16.41 -10.19 12.29
N THR A 467 17.40 -9.63 12.99
CA THR A 467 17.25 -8.83 14.22
C THR A 467 16.47 -7.51 14.04
N HIS A 468 16.21 -7.08 12.80
CA HIS A 468 15.39 -5.90 12.50
C HIS A 468 13.91 -6.12 12.78
N VAL A 469 13.46 -7.36 12.91
CA VAL A 469 12.08 -7.69 13.30
C VAL A 469 11.82 -7.14 14.70
N LYS A 470 10.85 -6.23 14.80
CA LYS A 470 10.39 -5.63 16.06
C LYS A 470 8.86 -5.66 16.08
N GLN A 471 8.30 -5.87 17.26
CA GLN A 471 6.86 -5.82 17.44
C GLN A 471 6.33 -4.41 17.09
N ALA A 472 5.32 -4.36 16.22
CA ALA A 472 4.54 -3.16 15.89
C ALA A 472 3.16 -3.19 16.54
N GLY A 473 2.65 -4.38 16.88
CA GLY A 473 1.40 -4.61 17.58
C GLY A 473 1.22 -6.07 17.94
N SER A 474 0.35 -6.35 18.92
CA SER A 474 0.00 -7.72 19.32
C SER A 474 -1.44 -7.79 19.78
N LEU A 475 -2.07 -8.94 19.57
CA LEU A 475 -3.33 -9.32 20.18
C LEU A 475 -3.23 -10.79 20.59
N VAL A 476 -3.52 -11.05 21.86
CA VAL A 476 -3.50 -12.40 22.44
C VAL A 476 -4.84 -12.64 23.11
N ASP A 477 -5.60 -13.57 22.56
CA ASP A 477 -6.88 -14.03 23.09
C ASP A 477 -6.90 -15.56 23.22
N PRO A 478 -7.90 -16.20 23.82
CA PRO A 478 -7.94 -17.66 23.98
C PRO A 478 -8.06 -18.41 22.65
N THR A 479 -8.52 -17.76 21.59
CA THR A 479 -8.79 -18.40 20.30
C THR A 479 -7.59 -18.34 19.37
N ARG A 480 -6.79 -17.27 19.44
CA ARG A 480 -5.63 -17.03 18.56
C ARG A 480 -4.66 -16.03 19.15
N LEU A 481 -3.50 -15.98 18.56
CA LEU A 481 -2.56 -14.87 18.69
C LEU A 481 -2.40 -14.16 17.34
N ARG A 482 -2.15 -12.87 17.39
CA ARG A 482 -1.82 -12.02 16.24
C ARG A 482 -0.61 -11.18 16.56
N PHE A 483 0.37 -11.24 15.69
CA PHE A 483 1.62 -10.52 15.85
C PHE A 483 1.92 -9.65 14.65
N ASP A 484 1.93 -8.34 14.84
CA ASP A 484 2.28 -7.34 13.84
C ASP A 484 3.74 -6.95 14.04
N PHE A 485 4.56 -7.02 13.00
CA PHE A 485 6.00 -6.82 13.10
C PHE A 485 6.57 -6.04 11.93
N SER A 486 7.71 -5.36 12.16
CA SER A 486 8.42 -4.63 11.13
C SER A 486 9.14 -5.58 10.18
N HIS A 487 8.72 -5.61 8.90
CA HIS A 487 9.40 -6.33 7.84
C HIS A 487 9.02 -5.74 6.48
N PHE A 488 9.94 -5.78 5.51
CA PHE A 488 9.87 -4.99 4.28
C PHE A 488 9.31 -5.76 3.08
N THR A 489 9.27 -7.11 3.13
CA THR A 489 8.71 -7.99 2.09
C THR A 489 7.67 -8.93 2.68
N SER A 490 6.94 -9.66 1.82
CA SER A 490 6.22 -10.85 2.25
C SER A 490 7.21 -11.91 2.74
N VAL A 491 6.84 -12.63 3.79
CA VAL A 491 7.59 -13.79 4.24
C VAL A 491 7.33 -14.93 3.24
N ALA A 492 8.37 -15.62 2.79
CA ALA A 492 8.22 -16.72 1.86
C ALA A 492 7.60 -17.95 2.57
N ASP A 493 6.98 -18.84 1.80
CA ASP A 493 6.33 -20.03 2.36
C ASP A 493 7.36 -20.94 3.08
N GLU A 494 8.57 -21.04 2.55
CA GLU A 494 9.68 -21.76 3.17
C GLU A 494 10.12 -21.10 4.50
N GLU A 495 10.23 -19.78 4.54
CA GLU A 495 10.55 -19.04 5.76
C GLU A 495 9.44 -19.20 6.82
N MET A 496 8.17 -19.20 6.40
CA MET A 496 7.04 -19.47 7.31
C MET A 496 7.09 -20.87 7.88
N GLN A 497 7.49 -21.86 7.09
CA GLN A 497 7.66 -23.24 7.56
C GLN A 497 8.84 -23.34 8.53
N ASP A 498 9.99 -22.75 8.23
CA ASP A 498 11.15 -22.72 9.13
C ASP A 498 10.81 -22.09 10.48
N ILE A 499 10.02 -20.99 10.48
CA ILE A 499 9.54 -20.33 11.71
C ILE A 499 8.63 -21.26 12.50
N GLU A 500 7.65 -21.92 11.87
CA GLU A 500 6.72 -22.85 12.52
C GLU A 500 7.48 -24.06 13.11
N ASP A 501 8.42 -24.62 12.37
CA ASP A 501 9.25 -25.75 12.79
C ASP A 501 10.13 -25.37 13.99
N LEU A 502 10.76 -24.18 13.94
CA LEU A 502 11.61 -23.69 15.03
C LEU A 502 10.81 -23.50 16.32
N ILE A 503 9.61 -22.87 16.23
CA ILE A 503 8.73 -22.71 17.38
C ILE A 503 8.33 -24.05 17.97
N ASN A 504 7.89 -24.99 17.14
CA ASN A 504 7.43 -26.29 17.63
C ASN A 504 8.58 -27.15 18.18
N LYS A 505 9.80 -26.97 17.68
CA LYS A 505 11.01 -27.55 18.30
C LYS A 505 11.19 -27.06 19.75
N GLU A 506 11.06 -25.73 19.98
CA GLU A 506 11.17 -25.16 21.33
C GLU A 506 9.99 -25.56 22.24
N VAL A 507 8.80 -25.77 21.66
CA VAL A 507 7.64 -26.36 22.37
C VAL A 507 7.97 -27.81 22.83
N LEU A 508 8.50 -28.64 21.93
CA LEU A 508 8.86 -30.03 22.23
C LEU A 508 10.02 -30.16 23.22
N ASN A 509 10.92 -29.18 23.25
CA ASN A 509 12.02 -29.12 24.25
C ASN A 509 11.50 -28.92 25.69
N ASN A 510 10.24 -28.53 25.86
CA ASN A 510 9.58 -28.31 27.14
C ASN A 510 10.39 -27.42 28.10
N ILE A 511 10.85 -26.29 27.58
CA ILE A 511 11.70 -25.33 28.31
C ILE A 511 10.89 -24.63 29.39
N ARG A 512 11.43 -24.51 30.59
CA ARG A 512 10.79 -23.76 31.67
C ARG A 512 10.66 -22.27 31.30
N VAL A 513 9.51 -21.69 31.54
CA VAL A 513 9.25 -20.24 31.40
C VAL A 513 9.53 -19.59 32.76
N GLU A 514 10.61 -18.83 32.85
CA GLU A 514 11.01 -18.13 34.06
C GLU A 514 10.49 -16.71 34.03
N THR A 515 9.92 -16.25 35.15
CA THR A 515 9.46 -14.88 35.29
C THR A 515 10.16 -14.22 36.48
N LEU A 516 10.87 -13.12 36.20
CA LEU A 516 11.57 -12.34 37.18
C LEU A 516 10.78 -11.05 37.43
N GLU A 517 10.34 -10.86 38.67
CA GLU A 517 9.54 -9.70 39.08
C GLU A 517 10.44 -8.63 39.69
N ASP A 518 10.01 -7.37 39.64
CA ASP A 518 10.68 -6.20 40.23
C ASP A 518 12.15 -5.98 39.83
N VAL A 519 12.52 -6.37 38.62
CA VAL A 519 13.88 -6.17 38.06
C VAL A 519 14.07 -4.70 37.71
N PRO A 520 15.14 -4.02 38.16
CA PRO A 520 15.51 -2.70 37.68
C PRO A 520 15.67 -2.70 36.14
N ILE A 521 15.15 -1.68 35.46
CA ILE A 521 15.09 -1.67 34.01
C ILE A 521 16.47 -1.70 33.34
N ASP A 522 17.46 -1.06 33.96
CA ASP A 522 18.86 -1.06 33.51
C ASP A 522 19.49 -2.47 33.59
N ILE A 523 19.20 -3.21 34.65
CA ILE A 523 19.64 -4.62 34.81
C ILE A 523 18.94 -5.51 33.80
N ALA A 524 17.62 -5.31 33.61
CA ALA A 524 16.85 -6.08 32.63
C ALA A 524 17.42 -5.94 31.23
N ILE A 525 17.80 -4.73 30.81
CA ILE A 525 18.31 -4.45 29.47
C ILE A 525 19.81 -4.85 29.35
N ASN A 526 20.65 -4.49 30.33
CA ASN A 526 22.11 -4.62 30.18
C ASN A 526 22.64 -6.00 30.59
N GLU A 527 22.04 -6.64 31.62
CA GLU A 527 22.51 -7.93 32.12
C GLU A 527 21.67 -9.10 31.54
N TYR A 528 20.34 -8.96 31.54
CA TYR A 528 19.47 -10.01 30.96
C TYR A 528 19.27 -9.89 29.46
N HIS A 529 19.76 -8.82 28.85
CA HIS A 529 19.56 -8.51 27.43
C HIS A 529 18.09 -8.59 27.01
N ALA A 530 17.19 -8.23 27.95
CA ALA A 530 15.76 -8.30 27.72
C ALA A 530 15.32 -7.30 26.65
N MET A 531 14.56 -7.77 25.71
CA MET A 531 14.03 -6.92 24.66
C MET A 531 12.95 -6.01 25.21
N ALA A 532 13.17 -4.70 25.08
CA ALA A 532 12.19 -3.67 25.39
C ALA A 532 11.47 -3.22 24.10
N LEU A 533 10.14 -3.12 24.14
CA LEU A 533 9.36 -2.62 23.04
C LEU A 533 9.56 -1.12 22.88
N PHE A 534 9.85 -0.68 21.67
CA PHE A 534 10.13 0.73 21.40
C PHE A 534 8.83 1.56 21.48
N GLY A 535 8.86 2.61 22.32
CA GLY A 535 7.71 3.53 22.49
C GLY A 535 6.82 3.22 23.69
N GLU A 536 7.01 2.14 24.41
CA GLU A 536 6.37 1.89 25.71
C GLU A 536 7.08 2.64 26.83
N LYS A 537 6.30 3.15 27.77
CA LYS A 537 6.83 3.79 28.98
C LYS A 537 6.92 2.74 30.08
N TYR A 538 8.11 2.28 30.35
CA TYR A 538 8.38 1.38 31.46
C TYR A 538 8.63 2.14 32.75
N GLY A 539 8.25 1.53 33.88
CA GLY A 539 8.62 2.04 35.20
C GLY A 539 10.09 1.77 35.53
N GLU A 540 10.54 2.20 36.70
CA GLU A 540 11.89 1.92 37.21
C GLU A 540 12.14 0.42 37.41
N LYS A 541 11.08 -0.34 37.71
CA LYS A 541 11.08 -1.79 37.86
C LYS A 541 10.16 -2.43 36.84
N VAL A 542 10.62 -3.53 36.26
CA VAL A 542 9.95 -4.27 35.19
C VAL A 542 9.88 -5.76 35.51
N ARG A 543 9.00 -6.46 34.78
CA ARG A 543 8.91 -7.92 34.81
C ARG A 543 9.58 -8.47 33.56
N VAL A 544 10.51 -9.42 33.70
CA VAL A 544 11.23 -10.11 32.66
C VAL A 544 10.69 -11.53 32.52
N VAL A 545 10.36 -11.92 31.29
CA VAL A 545 9.96 -13.29 30.94
C VAL A 545 11.11 -13.90 30.13
N LYS A 546 11.67 -15.02 30.64
CA LYS A 546 12.77 -15.72 29.99
C LYS A 546 12.35 -17.15 29.65
N ILE A 547 12.59 -17.56 28.41
CA ILE A 547 12.34 -18.89 27.86
C ILE A 547 13.68 -19.47 27.39
N GLY A 548 14.42 -20.10 28.33
CA GLY A 548 15.78 -20.55 28.08
C GLY A 548 16.68 -19.44 27.56
N ASP A 549 17.46 -19.74 26.53
CA ASP A 549 18.27 -18.75 25.81
C ASP A 549 17.60 -18.28 24.53
N PHE A 550 16.38 -18.79 24.24
CA PHE A 550 15.67 -18.51 22.99
C PHE A 550 14.94 -17.18 23.00
N SER A 551 14.29 -16.80 24.11
CA SER A 551 13.57 -15.53 24.21
C SER A 551 13.74 -14.92 25.61
N THR A 552 14.07 -13.62 25.67
CA THR A 552 14.08 -12.83 26.91
C THR A 552 13.45 -11.46 26.62
N GLU A 553 12.28 -11.18 27.23
CA GLU A 553 11.50 -9.98 26.90
C GLU A 553 10.90 -9.32 28.14
N LEU A 554 10.69 -8.00 28.08
CA LEU A 554 9.90 -7.28 29.08
C LEU A 554 8.42 -7.54 28.86
N CYS A 555 7.76 -8.28 29.78
CA CYS A 555 6.36 -8.62 29.60
C CYS A 555 5.59 -8.72 30.93
N GLY A 556 4.47 -7.98 31.02
CA GLY A 556 3.55 -8.02 32.15
C GLY A 556 2.38 -9.01 32.00
N GLY A 557 2.38 -9.84 30.99
CA GLY A 557 1.29 -10.80 30.72
C GLY A 557 1.37 -12.09 31.53
N THR A 558 0.40 -12.97 31.32
CA THR A 558 0.34 -14.30 31.94
C THR A 558 0.87 -15.36 31.00
N HIS A 559 1.70 -16.29 31.50
CA HIS A 559 2.41 -17.29 30.70
C HIS A 559 2.20 -18.71 31.24
N THR A 560 2.50 -19.71 30.39
CA THR A 560 2.61 -21.10 30.79
C THR A 560 3.84 -21.33 31.70
N GLY A 561 3.85 -22.40 32.48
CA GLY A 561 5.02 -22.77 33.30
C GLY A 561 6.18 -23.32 32.49
N ALA A 562 5.88 -23.94 31.35
CA ALA A 562 6.83 -24.47 30.39
C ALA A 562 6.30 -24.40 28.97
N THR A 563 7.19 -24.44 27.96
CA THR A 563 6.80 -24.36 26.55
C THR A 563 5.99 -25.56 26.08
N GLY A 564 6.20 -26.74 26.68
CA GLY A 564 5.42 -27.94 26.35
C GLY A 564 3.91 -27.83 26.66
N GLU A 565 3.50 -26.94 27.58
CA GLU A 565 2.10 -26.67 27.88
C GLU A 565 1.37 -25.98 26.70
N ILE A 566 2.08 -25.38 25.76
CA ILE A 566 1.54 -24.81 24.52
C ILE A 566 0.88 -25.89 23.67
N GLY A 567 1.43 -27.12 23.72
CA GLY A 567 1.01 -28.26 22.91
C GLY A 567 1.64 -28.20 21.53
N VAL A 568 0.95 -27.64 20.58
CA VAL A 568 1.45 -27.36 19.22
C VAL A 568 1.01 -25.95 18.80
N LEU A 569 1.87 -25.26 18.06
CA LEU A 569 1.54 -23.98 17.46
C LEU A 569 1.42 -24.17 15.94
N LYS A 570 0.36 -23.63 15.34
CA LYS A 570 0.16 -23.60 13.89
C LYS A 570 0.02 -22.17 13.41
N LEU A 571 0.82 -21.79 12.43
CA LEU A 571 0.70 -20.53 11.71
C LEU A 571 -0.52 -20.61 10.76
N LEU A 572 -1.38 -19.59 10.79
CA LEU A 572 -2.58 -19.56 9.94
C LEU A 572 -2.32 -18.81 8.64
N GLY A 573 -1.47 -17.81 8.68
CA GLY A 573 -1.12 -17.02 7.51
C GLY A 573 -0.35 -15.76 7.85
N GLU A 574 0.18 -15.15 6.79
CA GLU A 574 0.96 -13.92 6.81
C GLU A 574 0.35 -12.90 5.85
N GLY A 575 0.39 -11.62 6.19
CA GLY A 575 -0.15 -10.57 5.35
C GLY A 575 0.40 -9.18 5.66
N SER A 576 0.17 -8.23 4.74
CA SER A 576 0.55 -6.83 4.94
C SER A 576 -0.52 -6.07 5.73
N VAL A 577 -0.11 -5.31 6.74
CA VAL A 577 -0.98 -4.39 7.49
C VAL A 577 -0.81 -2.96 6.97
N SER A 578 0.43 -2.56 6.81
CA SER A 578 0.82 -1.26 6.26
C SER A 578 2.21 -1.36 5.64
N SER A 579 2.68 -0.28 5.03
CA SER A 579 4.02 -0.27 4.47
C SER A 579 5.08 -0.52 5.56
N GLY A 580 5.85 -1.58 5.40
CA GLY A 580 6.88 -1.98 6.34
C GLY A 580 6.38 -2.70 7.60
N VAL A 581 5.08 -3.05 7.67
CA VAL A 581 4.50 -3.83 8.78
C VAL A 581 3.77 -5.04 8.22
N ARG A 582 4.18 -6.21 8.69
CA ARG A 582 3.59 -7.50 8.36
C ARG A 582 2.84 -8.05 9.58
N ARG A 583 1.89 -8.94 9.33
CA ARG A 583 1.08 -9.61 10.33
C ARG A 583 1.18 -11.11 10.18
N VAL A 584 1.40 -11.82 11.26
CA VAL A 584 1.23 -13.27 11.35
C VAL A 584 0.14 -13.56 12.37
N GLU A 585 -0.75 -14.48 12.03
CA GLU A 585 -1.74 -15.05 12.93
C GLU A 585 -1.41 -16.52 13.20
N ALA A 586 -1.59 -16.96 14.43
CA ALA A 586 -1.35 -18.33 14.84
C ALA A 586 -2.33 -18.79 15.93
N VAL A 587 -2.39 -20.09 16.11
CA VAL A 587 -3.19 -20.77 17.12
C VAL A 587 -2.37 -21.81 17.85
N THR A 588 -2.74 -22.09 19.12
CA THR A 588 -2.03 -23.08 19.94
C THR A 588 -2.98 -24.14 20.49
N GLY A 589 -2.43 -25.27 20.93
CA GLY A 589 -3.15 -26.34 21.61
C GLY A 589 -4.35 -26.87 20.83
N PHE A 590 -5.53 -26.82 21.42
CA PHE A 590 -6.76 -27.29 20.75
C PHE A 590 -7.14 -26.47 19.51
N GLY A 591 -6.79 -25.18 19.48
CA GLY A 591 -6.96 -24.33 18.28
C GLY A 591 -6.17 -24.89 17.10
N ALA A 592 -4.90 -25.21 17.31
CA ALA A 592 -4.04 -25.81 16.27
C ALA A 592 -4.54 -27.22 15.87
N LEU A 593 -4.96 -28.04 16.83
CA LEU A 593 -5.53 -29.37 16.55
C LEU A 593 -6.78 -29.28 15.65
N ASN A 594 -7.64 -28.29 15.87
CA ASN A 594 -8.83 -28.08 15.05
C ASN A 594 -8.48 -27.65 13.63
N GLU A 595 -7.44 -26.82 13.44
CA GLU A 595 -6.97 -26.48 12.09
C GLU A 595 -6.39 -27.72 11.38
N PHE A 596 -5.62 -28.56 12.04
CA PHE A 596 -5.15 -29.82 11.44
C PHE A 596 -6.29 -30.77 11.07
N ARG A 597 -7.38 -30.79 11.86
CA ARG A 597 -8.59 -31.59 11.50
C ARG A 597 -9.26 -31.03 10.24
N ARG A 598 -9.38 -29.71 10.10
CA ARG A 598 -9.88 -29.04 8.89
C ARG A 598 -9.02 -29.36 7.68
N ASP A 599 -7.69 -29.23 7.82
CA ASP A 599 -6.75 -29.58 6.76
C ASP A 599 -6.90 -31.03 6.33
N TYR A 600 -7.10 -31.96 7.29
CA TYR A 600 -7.35 -33.38 7.01
C TYR A 600 -8.66 -33.61 6.27
N GLU A 601 -9.75 -32.93 6.65
CA GLU A 601 -11.03 -33.00 5.92
C GLU A 601 -10.87 -32.51 4.47
N VAL A 602 -10.16 -31.41 4.24
CA VAL A 602 -9.86 -30.91 2.90
C VAL A 602 -9.02 -31.92 2.10
N ALA A 603 -8.02 -32.53 2.73
CA ALA A 603 -7.20 -33.57 2.11
C ALA A 603 -8.04 -34.83 1.73
N GLN A 604 -8.99 -35.24 2.58
CA GLN A 604 -9.91 -36.33 2.26
C GLN A 604 -10.81 -35.98 1.06
N LEU A 605 -11.39 -34.78 1.03
CA LEU A 605 -12.19 -34.31 -0.11
C LEU A 605 -11.36 -34.27 -1.40
N ALA A 606 -10.14 -33.77 -1.32
CA ALA A 606 -9.22 -33.77 -2.46
C ALA A 606 -8.93 -35.17 -2.98
N THR A 607 -8.71 -36.14 -2.08
CA THR A 607 -8.49 -37.54 -2.42
C THR A 607 -9.74 -38.19 -3.05
N GLN A 608 -10.93 -37.87 -2.53
CA GLN A 608 -12.19 -38.37 -3.11
C GLN A 608 -12.42 -37.81 -4.52
N PHE A 609 -12.14 -36.50 -4.72
CA PHE A 609 -12.32 -35.84 -6.01
C PHE A 609 -11.26 -36.28 -7.04
N ALA A 610 -10.01 -36.45 -6.64
CA ALA A 610 -8.89 -36.83 -7.49
C ALA A 610 -8.14 -38.04 -6.92
N PRO A 611 -8.75 -39.24 -6.92
CA PRO A 611 -8.12 -40.45 -6.37
C PRO A 611 -6.85 -40.78 -7.20
N ASN A 612 -5.71 -40.80 -6.54
CA ASN A 612 -4.45 -41.25 -7.09
C ASN A 612 -3.59 -41.82 -5.95
N ALA A 613 -3.18 -43.08 -6.06
CA ALA A 613 -2.41 -43.77 -5.04
C ALA A 613 -0.90 -43.39 -5.05
N GLU A 614 -0.42 -42.77 -6.13
CA GLU A 614 0.99 -42.47 -6.34
C GLU A 614 1.34 -41.01 -6.01
N LEU A 615 0.33 -40.15 -5.90
CA LEU A 615 0.52 -38.71 -5.64
C LEU A 615 -0.05 -38.28 -4.30
N ALA A 616 0.55 -37.30 -3.67
CA ALA A 616 -0.05 -36.62 -2.53
C ALA A 616 -1.39 -35.96 -2.91
N PRO A 617 -2.38 -35.85 -1.97
CA PRO A 617 -3.73 -35.35 -2.28
C PRO A 617 -3.76 -34.02 -3.01
N ALA A 618 -2.89 -33.07 -2.63
CA ALA A 618 -2.79 -31.77 -3.27
C ALA A 618 -2.25 -31.85 -4.70
N GLU A 619 -1.27 -32.72 -4.96
CA GLU A 619 -0.69 -32.92 -6.29
C GLU A 619 -1.69 -33.62 -7.22
N ALA A 620 -2.37 -34.64 -6.72
CA ALA A 620 -3.44 -35.32 -7.45
C ALA A 620 -4.58 -34.38 -7.86
N LEU A 621 -4.98 -33.50 -6.94
CA LEU A 621 -5.98 -32.46 -7.18
C LEU A 621 -5.52 -31.46 -8.25
N ARG A 622 -4.29 -30.97 -8.15
CA ARG A 622 -3.70 -30.04 -9.15
C ARG A 622 -3.64 -30.68 -10.53
N ALA A 623 -3.20 -31.94 -10.62
CA ALA A 623 -3.15 -32.67 -11.87
C ALA A 623 -4.54 -32.81 -12.51
N LYS A 624 -5.55 -33.16 -11.71
CA LYS A 624 -6.92 -33.28 -12.18
C LYS A 624 -7.52 -31.96 -12.63
N LEU A 625 -7.33 -30.88 -11.89
CA LEU A 625 -7.80 -29.55 -12.26
C LEU A 625 -7.13 -29.09 -13.57
N SER A 626 -5.83 -29.30 -13.72
CA SER A 626 -5.12 -28.98 -14.97
C SER A 626 -5.65 -29.78 -16.16
N ALA A 627 -5.93 -31.05 -15.96
CA ALA A 627 -6.52 -31.89 -17.01
C ALA A 627 -7.93 -31.42 -17.39
N GLN A 628 -8.76 -31.03 -16.41
CA GLN A 628 -10.10 -30.50 -16.66
C GLN A 628 -10.03 -29.14 -17.40
N ASP A 629 -9.11 -28.27 -17.06
CA ASP A 629 -8.91 -27.00 -17.76
C ASP A 629 -8.53 -27.22 -19.23
N GLU A 630 -7.66 -28.18 -19.52
CA GLU A 630 -7.30 -28.52 -20.91
C GLU A 630 -8.49 -29.14 -21.66
N GLU A 631 -9.28 -29.98 -21.00
CA GLU A 631 -10.50 -30.53 -21.58
C GLU A 631 -11.53 -29.43 -21.88
N VAL A 632 -11.75 -28.49 -20.95
CA VAL A 632 -12.65 -27.36 -21.18
C VAL A 632 -12.17 -26.51 -22.36
N LYS A 633 -10.88 -26.24 -22.46
CA LYS A 633 -10.30 -25.52 -23.62
C LYS A 633 -10.50 -26.27 -24.92
N LYS A 634 -10.33 -27.59 -24.90
CA LYS A 634 -10.54 -28.45 -26.07
C LYS A 634 -12.01 -28.43 -26.48
N LEU A 635 -12.94 -28.65 -25.55
CA LEU A 635 -14.38 -28.64 -25.82
C LEU A 635 -14.86 -27.26 -26.36
N ARG A 636 -14.34 -26.18 -25.84
CA ARG A 636 -14.63 -24.83 -26.39
C ARG A 636 -14.20 -24.71 -27.84
N ARG A 637 -12.97 -25.16 -28.19
CA ARG A 637 -12.50 -25.16 -29.57
C ARG A 637 -13.36 -26.06 -30.48
N GLU A 638 -13.81 -27.21 -30.00
CA GLU A 638 -14.70 -28.10 -30.73
C GLU A 638 -16.08 -27.44 -30.96
N ILE A 639 -16.65 -26.83 -29.95
CA ILE A 639 -17.91 -26.06 -30.08
C ILE A 639 -17.75 -24.94 -31.10
N ASP A 640 -16.64 -24.20 -31.07
CA ASP A 640 -16.40 -23.13 -32.04
C ASP A 640 -16.27 -23.67 -33.47
N GLN A 641 -15.59 -24.82 -33.65
CA GLN A 641 -15.51 -25.47 -34.95
C GLN A 641 -16.88 -25.96 -35.44
N VAL A 642 -17.70 -26.53 -34.57
CA VAL A 642 -19.04 -27.01 -34.90
C VAL A 642 -19.93 -25.80 -35.30
N ARG A 643 -19.88 -24.70 -34.54
CA ARG A 643 -20.61 -23.46 -34.85
C ARG A 643 -20.19 -22.90 -36.21
N MET A 644 -18.88 -22.83 -36.48
CA MET A 644 -18.35 -22.36 -37.76
C MET A 644 -18.79 -23.26 -38.94
N LYS A 645 -18.73 -24.59 -38.75
CA LYS A 645 -19.23 -25.53 -39.79
C LYS A 645 -20.73 -25.37 -40.04
N ALA A 646 -21.52 -25.25 -39.00
CA ALA A 646 -22.97 -25.03 -39.09
C ALA A 646 -23.28 -23.72 -39.85
N ALA A 647 -22.59 -22.64 -39.50
CA ALA A 647 -22.73 -21.35 -40.17
C ALA A 647 -22.29 -21.40 -41.64
N ALA A 648 -21.16 -22.07 -41.95
CA ALA A 648 -20.72 -22.26 -43.32
C ALA A 648 -21.71 -23.12 -44.15
N SER A 649 -22.31 -24.13 -43.54
CA SER A 649 -23.35 -24.96 -44.17
C SER A 649 -24.64 -24.17 -44.43
N ALA A 650 -25.10 -23.38 -43.45
CA ALA A 650 -26.28 -22.54 -43.57
C ALA A 650 -26.10 -21.46 -44.67
N THR A 651 -24.82 -21.06 -44.92
CA THR A 651 -24.47 -20.08 -45.93
C THR A 651 -23.98 -20.70 -47.27
N SER A 652 -24.01 -22.07 -47.36
CA SER A 652 -23.68 -22.74 -48.62
C SER A 652 -24.77 -22.45 -49.67
N GLY A 653 -24.44 -21.73 -50.74
CA GLY A 653 -25.43 -21.25 -51.72
C GLY A 653 -25.94 -19.82 -51.49
N ALA A 654 -25.55 -19.18 -50.38
CA ALA A 654 -25.93 -17.79 -50.11
C ALA A 654 -25.42 -16.81 -51.19
N ALA A 655 -24.28 -17.10 -51.81
CA ALA A 655 -23.76 -16.28 -52.92
C ALA A 655 -24.73 -16.22 -54.10
N ASP A 656 -25.49 -17.30 -54.34
CA ASP A 656 -26.51 -17.36 -55.39
C ASP A 656 -27.82 -16.60 -55.03
N GLN A 657 -27.98 -16.28 -53.76
CA GLN A 657 -29.12 -15.49 -53.24
C GLN A 657 -28.79 -13.98 -53.11
N ALA A 658 -27.64 -13.57 -53.60
CA ALA A 658 -27.26 -12.17 -53.59
C ALA A 658 -28.21 -11.36 -54.50
N ILE A 659 -28.77 -10.28 -53.97
CA ILE A 659 -29.65 -9.37 -54.69
C ILE A 659 -28.82 -8.30 -55.37
N GLU A 660 -29.06 -8.09 -56.65
CA GLU A 660 -28.38 -7.04 -57.42
C GLU A 660 -29.19 -5.72 -57.35
N VAL A 661 -28.52 -4.67 -56.81
CA VAL A 661 -29.10 -3.32 -56.74
C VAL A 661 -28.14 -2.37 -57.44
N LYS A 662 -28.62 -1.73 -58.51
CA LYS A 662 -27.79 -0.78 -59.32
C LYS A 662 -26.41 -1.32 -59.74
N GLY A 663 -26.37 -2.59 -60.13
CA GLY A 663 -25.13 -3.24 -60.57
C GLY A 663 -24.16 -3.70 -59.47
N VAL A 664 -24.60 -3.65 -58.20
CA VAL A 664 -23.84 -4.18 -57.08
C VAL A 664 -24.57 -5.35 -56.43
N LYS A 665 -23.88 -6.49 -56.29
CA LYS A 665 -24.42 -7.67 -55.59
C LYS A 665 -24.36 -7.45 -54.08
N ILE A 666 -25.48 -7.64 -53.39
CA ILE A 666 -25.60 -7.49 -51.93
C ILE A 666 -26.09 -8.81 -51.38
N LEU A 667 -25.31 -9.37 -50.46
CA LEU A 667 -25.64 -10.56 -49.69
C LEU A 667 -25.92 -10.17 -48.24
N THR A 668 -27.15 -10.40 -47.78
CA THR A 668 -27.56 -10.20 -46.40
C THR A 668 -27.86 -11.55 -45.76
N GLN A 669 -27.28 -11.86 -44.60
CA GLN A 669 -27.47 -13.14 -43.94
C GLN A 669 -27.56 -12.98 -42.42
N ARG A 670 -28.52 -13.65 -41.81
CA ARG A 670 -28.59 -13.82 -40.36
C ARG A 670 -27.90 -15.11 -39.98
N VAL A 671 -26.98 -15.05 -39.02
CA VAL A 671 -26.23 -16.20 -38.51
C VAL A 671 -26.09 -16.04 -37.02
N ASP A 672 -26.97 -16.69 -36.26
CA ASP A 672 -26.99 -16.56 -34.81
C ASP A 672 -25.89 -17.38 -34.12
N SER A 673 -25.53 -17.02 -32.88
CA SER A 673 -24.58 -17.73 -32.01
C SER A 673 -23.11 -17.70 -32.45
N LEU A 674 -22.69 -16.82 -33.36
CA LEU A 674 -21.31 -16.58 -33.72
C LEU A 674 -20.73 -15.37 -32.94
N ASP A 675 -19.48 -15.51 -32.49
CA ASP A 675 -18.75 -14.36 -31.97
C ASP A 675 -18.28 -13.45 -33.12
N ARG A 676 -17.81 -12.23 -32.76
CA ARG A 676 -17.36 -11.26 -33.74
C ARG A 676 -16.19 -11.73 -34.60
N GLY A 677 -15.28 -12.54 -34.05
CA GLY A 677 -14.13 -13.10 -34.77
C GLY A 677 -14.59 -14.13 -35.81
N GLN A 678 -15.50 -15.00 -35.41
CA GLN A 678 -16.14 -16.00 -36.27
C GLN A 678 -16.95 -15.33 -37.38
N MET A 679 -17.71 -14.29 -37.08
CA MET A 679 -18.46 -13.51 -38.07
C MET A 679 -17.54 -12.82 -39.10
N ARG A 680 -16.39 -12.25 -38.69
CA ARG A 680 -15.37 -11.69 -39.59
C ARG A 680 -14.87 -12.73 -40.59
N THR A 681 -14.51 -13.90 -40.08
CA THR A 681 -14.06 -15.02 -40.92
C THR A 681 -15.11 -15.45 -41.91
N LEU A 682 -16.38 -15.46 -41.51
CA LEU A 682 -17.49 -15.82 -42.38
C LEU A 682 -17.73 -14.74 -43.43
N VAL A 683 -17.68 -13.45 -43.10
CA VAL A 683 -17.78 -12.32 -44.04
C VAL A 683 -16.65 -12.39 -45.07
N ASP A 684 -15.42 -12.65 -44.67
CA ASP A 684 -14.28 -12.78 -45.59
C ASP A 684 -14.48 -13.96 -46.57
N ASN A 685 -14.97 -15.09 -46.07
CA ASN A 685 -15.24 -16.28 -46.89
C ASN A 685 -16.36 -16.00 -47.92
N LEU A 686 -17.47 -15.35 -47.48
CA LEU A 686 -18.57 -15.01 -48.36
C LEU A 686 -18.22 -13.91 -49.39
N ARG A 687 -17.43 -12.92 -48.98
CA ARG A 687 -16.88 -11.89 -49.84
C ARG A 687 -16.02 -12.48 -50.97
N ASN A 688 -15.15 -13.45 -50.63
CA ASN A 688 -14.35 -14.16 -51.62
C ASN A 688 -15.18 -14.99 -52.57
N LYS A 689 -16.26 -15.64 -52.12
CA LYS A 689 -17.19 -16.39 -52.97
C LYS A 689 -18.03 -15.50 -53.87
N LEU A 690 -18.45 -14.33 -53.38
CA LEU A 690 -19.24 -13.37 -54.12
C LEU A 690 -18.45 -12.71 -55.27
N GLY A 691 -17.13 -12.61 -55.12
CA GLY A 691 -16.20 -12.02 -56.07
C GLY A 691 -16.27 -10.48 -56.13
N SER A 692 -17.42 -9.90 -56.41
CA SER A 692 -17.67 -8.46 -56.37
C SER A 692 -19.02 -8.20 -55.69
N GLY A 693 -19.06 -7.40 -54.61
CA GLY A 693 -20.29 -7.09 -53.89
C GLY A 693 -20.08 -6.65 -52.44
N VAL A 694 -21.21 -6.57 -51.72
CA VAL A 694 -21.30 -6.21 -50.32
C VAL A 694 -21.90 -7.39 -49.55
N VAL A 695 -21.26 -7.81 -48.46
CA VAL A 695 -21.75 -8.85 -47.57
C VAL A 695 -22.13 -8.21 -46.24
N VAL A 696 -23.34 -8.45 -45.75
CA VAL A 696 -23.85 -7.98 -44.46
C VAL A 696 -24.30 -9.17 -43.63
N ILE A 697 -23.64 -9.39 -42.51
CA ILE A 697 -24.01 -10.45 -41.59
C ILE A 697 -24.49 -9.84 -40.27
N GLY A 698 -25.59 -10.39 -39.76
CA GLY A 698 -26.11 -10.08 -38.44
C GLY A 698 -26.26 -11.31 -37.58
N SER A 699 -25.96 -11.20 -36.30
CA SER A 699 -26.09 -12.24 -35.28
C SER A 699 -26.82 -11.71 -34.07
N ALA A 700 -27.86 -12.43 -33.65
CA ALA A 700 -28.43 -12.24 -32.33
C ALA A 700 -27.57 -12.97 -31.30
N GLN A 701 -27.26 -12.27 -30.22
CA GLN A 701 -26.46 -12.76 -29.12
C GLN A 701 -27.31 -12.82 -27.84
N ASP A 702 -26.74 -13.41 -26.79
CA ASP A 702 -27.41 -13.49 -25.49
C ASP A 702 -27.82 -12.10 -24.97
N GLU A 703 -28.88 -12.06 -24.16
CA GLU A 703 -29.45 -10.82 -23.57
C GLU A 703 -30.02 -9.82 -24.62
N GLY A 704 -30.43 -10.28 -25.81
CA GLY A 704 -31.02 -9.42 -26.83
C GLY A 704 -30.02 -8.52 -27.57
N LYS A 705 -28.73 -8.72 -27.34
CA LYS A 705 -27.66 -7.97 -28.05
C LYS A 705 -27.55 -8.43 -29.49
N VAL A 706 -27.12 -7.50 -30.35
CA VAL A 706 -26.91 -7.73 -31.79
C VAL A 706 -25.48 -7.43 -32.18
N ALA A 707 -24.88 -8.27 -32.98
CA ALA A 707 -23.66 -7.98 -33.72
C ALA A 707 -23.93 -7.88 -35.21
N LEU A 708 -23.42 -6.85 -35.85
CA LEU A 708 -23.49 -6.61 -37.30
C LEU A 708 -22.09 -6.48 -37.86
N ILE A 709 -21.82 -7.12 -39.00
CA ILE A 709 -20.53 -6.96 -39.72
C ILE A 709 -20.87 -6.76 -41.23
N VAL A 710 -20.22 -5.77 -41.80
CA VAL A 710 -20.32 -5.44 -43.22
C VAL A 710 -18.95 -5.57 -43.87
N GLY A 711 -18.85 -6.35 -44.95
CA GLY A 711 -17.67 -6.46 -45.77
C GLY A 711 -17.92 -6.01 -47.21
N VAL A 712 -17.03 -5.20 -47.77
CA VAL A 712 -17.09 -4.66 -49.14
C VAL A 712 -15.88 -5.15 -49.91
N THR A 713 -16.09 -5.60 -51.16
CA THR A 713 -14.99 -6.01 -52.03
C THR A 713 -14.16 -4.81 -52.51
N LYS A 714 -12.88 -5.03 -52.80
CA LYS A 714 -11.92 -3.95 -53.10
C LYS A 714 -12.30 -3.07 -54.29
N ASP A 715 -12.91 -3.65 -55.31
CA ASP A 715 -13.36 -2.98 -56.51
C ASP A 715 -14.51 -1.98 -56.29
N LEU A 716 -15.26 -2.15 -55.17
CA LEU A 716 -16.37 -1.30 -54.82
C LEU A 716 -16.06 -0.22 -53.77
N LEU A 717 -14.85 -0.16 -53.21
CA LEU A 717 -14.50 0.78 -52.15
C LEU A 717 -14.66 2.27 -52.54
N GLY A 718 -14.55 2.59 -53.83
CA GLY A 718 -14.79 3.94 -54.33
C GLY A 718 -16.27 4.35 -54.35
N LYS A 719 -17.21 3.37 -54.30
CA LYS A 719 -18.65 3.58 -54.36
C LYS A 719 -19.34 3.33 -53.03
N VAL A 720 -18.96 2.27 -52.31
CA VAL A 720 -19.59 1.84 -51.08
C VAL A 720 -18.53 1.67 -49.99
N GLN A 721 -18.76 2.22 -48.80
CA GLN A 721 -17.91 2.08 -47.64
C GLN A 721 -18.61 1.28 -46.53
N ALA A 722 -18.03 0.22 -46.05
CA ALA A 722 -18.58 -0.67 -45.02
C ALA A 722 -19.00 0.10 -43.74
N GLY A 723 -18.21 1.10 -43.32
CA GLY A 723 -18.51 1.94 -42.17
C GLY A 723 -19.79 2.75 -42.29
N LYS A 724 -20.12 3.24 -43.51
CA LYS A 724 -21.38 3.98 -43.78
C LYS A 724 -22.57 3.03 -43.75
N VAL A 725 -22.44 1.86 -44.37
CA VAL A 725 -23.53 0.86 -44.42
C VAL A 725 -23.83 0.37 -43.01
N VAL A 726 -22.82 -0.06 -42.26
CA VAL A 726 -23.01 -0.60 -40.89
C VAL A 726 -23.57 0.45 -39.93
N GLY A 727 -23.13 1.73 -40.06
CA GLY A 727 -23.62 2.83 -39.24
C GLY A 727 -25.12 3.13 -39.43
N GLU A 728 -25.64 3.03 -40.67
CA GLU A 728 -27.06 3.24 -40.93
C GLU A 728 -27.92 2.05 -40.46
N ILE A 729 -27.53 0.81 -40.77
CA ILE A 729 -28.31 -0.37 -40.37
C ILE A 729 -28.28 -0.59 -38.85
N ALA A 730 -27.20 -0.18 -38.14
CA ALA A 730 -27.10 -0.31 -36.70
C ALA A 730 -28.08 0.57 -35.91
N LYS A 731 -28.56 1.69 -36.53
CA LYS A 731 -29.57 2.56 -35.90
C LYS A 731 -30.88 1.81 -35.67
N LEU A 732 -31.25 0.89 -36.57
CA LEU A 732 -32.49 0.12 -36.47
C LEU A 732 -32.48 -0.89 -35.33
N VAL A 733 -31.32 -1.37 -34.96
CA VAL A 733 -31.12 -2.29 -33.80
C VAL A 733 -30.73 -1.55 -32.52
N GLY A 734 -30.95 -0.22 -32.46
CA GLY A 734 -30.62 0.58 -31.27
C GLY A 734 -29.14 0.63 -30.97
N GLY A 735 -28.30 0.63 -32.01
CA GLY A 735 -26.87 0.54 -31.89
C GLY A 735 -26.08 1.58 -32.67
N SER A 736 -24.78 1.44 -32.64
CA SER A 736 -23.83 2.25 -33.42
C SER A 736 -22.61 1.41 -33.79
N GLY A 737 -21.91 1.82 -34.84
CA GLY A 737 -20.71 1.14 -35.29
C GLY A 737 -19.95 1.94 -36.32
N GLY A 738 -18.85 1.35 -36.78
CA GLY A 738 -17.94 1.92 -37.77
C GLY A 738 -16.78 0.98 -38.04
N GLY A 739 -15.84 1.42 -38.84
CA GLY A 739 -14.66 0.61 -39.16
C GLY A 739 -13.97 1.09 -40.43
N ARG A 740 -13.17 0.22 -41.00
CA ARG A 740 -12.45 0.48 -42.26
C ARG A 740 -13.39 0.47 -43.44
N PRO A 741 -13.04 1.09 -44.58
CA PRO A 741 -13.86 1.09 -45.78
C PRO A 741 -14.22 -0.30 -46.30
N ASP A 742 -13.32 -1.29 -46.12
CA ASP A 742 -13.47 -2.67 -46.60
C ASP A 742 -14.21 -3.58 -45.59
N MET A 743 -14.15 -3.26 -44.27
CA MET A 743 -14.83 -4.03 -43.22
C MET A 743 -15.17 -3.15 -42.05
N ALA A 744 -16.41 -3.21 -41.56
CA ALA A 744 -16.90 -2.44 -40.43
C ALA A 744 -17.87 -3.25 -39.57
N GLU A 745 -17.95 -2.90 -38.28
CA GLU A 745 -18.73 -3.60 -37.29
C GLU A 745 -19.61 -2.67 -36.48
N ALA A 746 -20.73 -3.19 -36.03
CA ALA A 746 -21.64 -2.48 -35.13
C ALA A 746 -22.18 -3.44 -34.05
N GLY A 747 -22.60 -2.85 -32.94
CA GLY A 747 -23.39 -3.53 -31.91
C GLY A 747 -24.76 -2.91 -31.81
N GLY A 748 -25.77 -3.68 -31.39
CA GLY A 748 -27.13 -3.22 -31.11
C GLY A 748 -27.68 -3.84 -29.84
N LYS A 749 -28.85 -3.33 -29.39
CA LYS A 749 -29.52 -3.76 -28.16
C LYS A 749 -30.91 -4.37 -28.43
N ASP A 750 -31.35 -4.43 -29.69
CA ASP A 750 -32.65 -4.91 -30.08
C ASP A 750 -32.54 -5.99 -31.17
N SER A 751 -32.51 -7.24 -30.75
CA SER A 751 -32.44 -8.40 -31.65
C SER A 751 -33.73 -8.64 -32.44
N SER A 752 -34.87 -8.07 -32.00
CA SER A 752 -36.17 -8.21 -32.73
C SER A 752 -36.14 -7.47 -34.04
N GLN A 753 -35.33 -6.41 -34.17
CA GLN A 753 -35.19 -5.60 -35.37
C GLN A 753 -34.05 -6.06 -36.30
N LEU A 754 -33.36 -7.16 -35.97
CA LEU A 754 -32.21 -7.63 -36.75
C LEU A 754 -32.55 -7.93 -38.20
N ASP A 755 -33.66 -8.62 -38.45
CA ASP A 755 -34.07 -8.97 -39.81
C ASP A 755 -34.49 -7.74 -40.63
N ALA A 756 -35.12 -6.75 -40.00
CA ALA A 756 -35.44 -5.46 -40.63
C ALA A 756 -34.17 -4.67 -40.98
N ALA A 757 -33.17 -4.67 -40.07
CA ALA A 757 -31.85 -4.06 -40.28
C ALA A 757 -31.10 -4.73 -41.46
N LEU A 758 -31.12 -6.04 -41.56
CA LEU A 758 -30.50 -6.77 -42.66
C LEU A 758 -31.17 -6.45 -44.00
N LYS A 759 -32.53 -6.36 -44.04
CA LYS A 759 -33.26 -5.98 -45.24
C LYS A 759 -32.97 -4.52 -45.65
N SER A 760 -32.87 -3.60 -44.70
CA SER A 760 -32.57 -2.18 -44.99
C SER A 760 -31.21 -1.97 -45.62
N ALA A 761 -30.28 -2.93 -45.46
CA ALA A 761 -28.95 -2.87 -46.07
C ALA A 761 -29.02 -2.74 -47.60
N LEU A 762 -30.07 -3.31 -48.26
CA LEU A 762 -30.25 -3.21 -49.68
C LEU A 762 -30.53 -1.74 -50.10
N ASP A 763 -31.41 -1.06 -49.37
CA ASP A 763 -31.77 0.35 -49.64
C ASP A 763 -30.60 1.29 -49.33
N VAL A 764 -29.87 1.03 -48.20
CA VAL A 764 -28.71 1.80 -47.79
C VAL A 764 -27.59 1.72 -48.85
N VAL A 765 -27.26 0.51 -49.31
CA VAL A 765 -26.25 0.33 -50.35
C VAL A 765 -26.74 0.95 -51.69
N GLY A 766 -28.00 0.76 -52.04
CA GLY A 766 -28.62 1.36 -53.25
C GLY A 766 -28.56 2.89 -53.23
N ALA A 767 -28.71 3.52 -52.08
CA ALA A 767 -28.57 4.97 -51.92
C ALA A 767 -27.11 5.46 -52.02
N LEU A 768 -26.14 4.64 -51.62
CA LEU A 768 -24.70 4.98 -51.68
C LEU A 768 -24.08 4.79 -53.08
N VAL A 769 -24.68 3.93 -53.92
CA VAL A 769 -24.19 3.67 -55.29
C VAL A 769 -24.69 4.76 -56.27
N GLY A 770 -25.63 5.59 -55.90
CA GLY A 770 -26.13 6.72 -56.69
C GLY A 770 -27.39 6.40 -57.41
#